data_591c5f10d2d19191829ed9b9885fdcfa
#
_entry.id   591c5f10d2d19191829ed9b9885fdcfa
#
_cell.length_a   1.000
_cell.length_b   1.000
_cell.length_c   1.000
_cell.angle_alpha   90.00
_cell.angle_beta   90.00
_cell.angle_gamma   90.00
#
_symmetry.space_group_name_H-M   'P 1'
#
loop_
_entity.id
_entity.type
_entity.pdbx_description
1 polymer ?
#
loop_
_entity_poly.entity_id
_entity_poly.type
_entity_poly.pdbx_seq_one_letter_code
_entity_poly.pdbx_strand_id
1 'polypeptide(L)'
;MSITQEGARQRAIPRPRPAPLFLLLLALITAAGTLLLPASKAHALSRASQTLANPLANAPSPGTLYPRAMRMKYSGASNGTMLATYEQWTSGTPVLPIYRSTDNGNTWTQISSVTDTQNGWGMRWEPDLYELPTAIGNFPAGTIMATGASVPSDRSAIKIDMYASTDHGLTWNFVSNIATGGAAYSENGYTPVWEPFLMVSGSKLIVYYSDQRDPAHGQKIVHQVTTDGVNWGPVVDDVAVPTYSSRPGMPTVAKLPNGNYVMTYEYGGAPEGNYAVYYKISADPEGFGSVGGTVLNSGGVPTSSPFITWLPTGGANGTLVVSANSTSDLFLNTQNGAAGAWTRIPSNVAAGYSRGMLPLADGHSLEVFSGGRLRSTGVNSVTYSTIDLGGGISDGATYTAANANSNLKLTIAGGSTTNGTYATQQNTDSATDQQWRFDQQASGYFKIVNVASGKVLGVENQSAANGAKILQWSDNGSTDHDWAVAPNPAGGFTITNRVNGKALEIPGDSTTVGTTADQSTDTASATQRWNLTQTAPPNLATGQYVLVNKNSGKYLDIPAASTTAGTAAQQWQNSACECQLWSFQSQTGGAWTVTNVHSGLKLDINNGSTTAGAAVVQNAATSGASQKWTLTDAGGGYFKLVNTGSGLLAGVAGSSTANGGAVVQWTDVGVNDQLWKIVRVN
;
A
#
# COMPACT_ATOMS: atom_id res chain seq x y z
N MET A 1 -39.15 -71.74 -26.14
CA MET A 1 -39.19 -73.00 -25.40
C MET A 1 -38.74 -72.76 -23.99
N SER A 2 -39.68 -72.68 -23.17
CA SER A 2 -40.00 -73.46 -21.95
C SER A 2 -39.11 -73.03 -20.77
N ILE A 3 -39.64 -72.22 -19.80
CA ILE A 3 -40.44 -72.63 -18.61
C ILE A 3 -39.52 -73.37 -17.62
N THR A 4 -39.33 -72.97 -16.36
CA THR A 4 -40.17 -72.75 -15.15
C THR A 4 -39.27 -72.26 -14.03
N GLN A 5 -39.63 -71.30 -13.29
CA GLN A 5 -40.42 -71.14 -12.03
C GLN A 5 -39.94 -71.96 -10.79
N GLU A 6 -39.99 -71.20 -9.67
CA GLU A 6 -40.14 -71.59 -8.23
C GLU A 6 -38.81 -71.77 -7.43
N GLY A 7 -38.71 -71.33 -6.20
CA GLY A 7 -39.63 -70.86 -5.21
C GLY A 7 -38.91 -70.41 -3.95
N ALA A 8 -39.58 -69.58 -3.23
CA ALA A 8 -39.17 -68.95 -1.95
C ALA A 8 -39.04 -69.96 -0.80
N ARG A 9 -38.08 -69.72 0.12
CA ARG A 9 -38.29 -69.99 1.57
C ARG A 9 -37.43 -69.05 2.44
N GLN A 10 -38.13 -68.32 3.29
CA GLN A 10 -37.61 -67.64 4.48
C GLN A 10 -36.98 -68.57 5.48
N ARG A 11 -35.90 -68.17 6.16
CA ARG A 11 -35.64 -68.48 7.59
C ARG A 11 -34.62 -67.60 8.23
N ALA A 12 -35.09 -66.87 9.21
CA ALA A 12 -34.60 -66.62 10.57
C ALA A 12 -33.12 -66.19 10.81
N ILE A 13 -33.01 -65.04 11.42
CA ILE A 13 -31.83 -64.43 12.06
C ILE A 13 -31.51 -65.16 13.38
N PRO A 14 -30.23 -65.29 13.76
CA PRO A 14 -29.82 -65.23 15.15
C PRO A 14 -28.78 -64.09 15.41
N ARG A 15 -28.96 -63.43 16.55
CA ARG A 15 -28.10 -62.36 17.09
C ARG A 15 -26.75 -62.90 17.59
N PRO A 16 -25.68 -62.10 17.53
CA PRO A 16 -24.35 -62.51 17.95
C PRO A 16 -24.12 -62.26 19.45
N ARG A 17 -23.25 -63.10 20.03
CA ARG A 17 -22.61 -62.94 21.34
C ARG A 17 -21.28 -62.23 21.22
N PRO A 18 -20.78 -61.50 22.27
CA PRO A 18 -19.58 -60.66 22.22
C PRO A 18 -18.29 -61.44 22.35
N ALA A 19 -17.22 -60.97 21.72
CA ALA A 19 -15.87 -61.43 21.86
C ALA A 19 -14.89 -60.25 21.99
N PRO A 20 -13.66 -60.43 22.48
CA PRO A 20 -13.04 -59.53 23.42
C PRO A 20 -12.18 -58.39 22.82
N LEU A 21 -12.00 -57.38 23.68
CA LEU A 21 -11.16 -56.19 23.45
C LEU A 21 -9.70 -56.57 23.19
N PHE A 22 -9.19 -56.25 21.97
CA PHE A 22 -7.75 -56.12 21.73
C PHE A 22 -7.42 -54.64 21.70
N LEU A 23 -6.64 -54.16 22.69
CA LEU A 23 -6.02 -52.83 22.68
C LEU A 23 -5.01 -52.79 21.55
N LEU A 24 -5.30 -52.01 20.52
CA LEU A 24 -4.31 -51.53 19.56
C LEU A 24 -3.97 -50.10 19.91
N LEU A 25 -2.75 -49.88 20.42
CA LEU A 25 -2.17 -48.56 20.64
C LEU A 25 -1.86 -47.92 19.29
N LEU A 26 -2.72 -47.04 18.80
CA LEU A 26 -2.45 -46.27 17.59
C LEU A 26 -1.80 -44.94 18.04
N ALA A 27 -0.51 -44.80 17.76
CA ALA A 27 0.22 -43.55 17.94
C ALA A 27 -0.39 -42.50 16.97
N LEU A 28 -1.12 -41.55 17.52
CA LEU A 28 -1.52 -40.34 16.79
C LEU A 28 -0.27 -39.46 16.60
N ILE A 29 0.28 -39.49 15.41
CA ILE A 29 1.16 -38.44 14.92
C ILE A 29 0.23 -37.25 14.61
N THR A 30 0.19 -36.25 15.49
CA THR A 30 -0.43 -34.95 15.21
C THR A 30 0.46 -34.21 14.20
N ALA A 31 0.22 -34.42 12.93
CA ALA A 31 0.63 -33.45 11.91
C ALA A 31 -0.21 -32.22 12.14
N ALA A 32 0.35 -31.19 12.79
CA ALA A 32 -0.19 -29.84 12.77
C ALA A 32 -0.07 -29.32 11.34
N GLY A 33 -1.02 -29.70 10.50
CA GLY A 33 -1.28 -29.03 9.25
C GLY A 33 -1.80 -27.64 9.59
N THR A 34 -0.95 -26.62 9.49
CA THR A 34 -1.40 -25.25 9.40
C THR A 34 -2.33 -25.17 8.19
N LEU A 35 -3.65 -25.18 8.44
CA LEU A 35 -4.60 -24.72 7.45
C LEU A 35 -4.22 -23.26 7.16
N LEU A 36 -3.50 -23.05 6.07
CA LEU A 36 -3.42 -21.75 5.40
C LEU A 36 -4.85 -21.47 4.91
N LEU A 37 -5.64 -20.78 5.75
CA LEU A 37 -6.86 -20.14 5.29
C LEU A 37 -6.44 -19.22 4.14
N PRO A 38 -7.13 -19.27 3.00
CA PRO A 38 -6.84 -18.31 1.94
C PRO A 38 -7.01 -16.92 2.55
N ALA A 39 -5.95 -16.10 2.43
CA ALA A 39 -6.00 -14.71 2.85
C ALA A 39 -7.26 -14.09 2.24
N SER A 40 -8.15 -13.59 3.09
CA SER A 40 -9.32 -12.86 2.63
C SER A 40 -8.82 -11.77 1.71
N LYS A 41 -9.33 -11.71 0.46
CA LYS A 41 -8.99 -10.65 -0.49
C LYS A 41 -9.29 -9.33 0.21
N ALA A 42 -8.24 -8.66 0.67
CA ALA A 42 -8.35 -7.31 1.21
C ALA A 42 -8.92 -6.44 0.07
N HIS A 43 -10.11 -5.89 0.26
CA HIS A 43 -10.63 -4.90 -0.65
C HIS A 43 -9.91 -3.60 -0.33
N ALA A 44 -9.14 -3.11 -1.27
CA ALA A 44 -8.43 -1.85 -1.14
C ALA A 44 -9.43 -0.71 -0.88
N LEU A 45 -9.19 0.05 0.18
CA LEU A 45 -9.83 1.32 0.45
C LEU A 45 -9.21 2.36 -0.46
N SER A 46 -9.95 2.95 -1.39
CA SER A 46 -9.44 4.05 -2.19
C SER A 46 -10.18 5.34 -1.87
N ARG A 47 -9.44 6.44 -1.74
CA ARG A 47 -10.01 7.79 -1.68
C ARG A 47 -10.63 8.17 -3.03
N ALA A 48 -11.48 9.18 -3.05
CA ALA A 48 -11.91 9.79 -4.31
C ALA A 48 -10.69 10.31 -5.09
N SER A 49 -10.71 10.13 -6.41
CA SER A 49 -9.63 10.63 -7.26
C SER A 49 -9.56 12.15 -7.21
N GLN A 50 -8.36 12.69 -7.03
CA GLN A 50 -8.07 14.12 -6.97
C GLN A 50 -7.22 14.53 -8.18
N THR A 51 -7.16 15.83 -8.45
CA THR A 51 -6.34 16.39 -9.54
C THR A 51 -5.05 16.98 -8.96
N LEU A 52 -3.89 16.45 -9.38
CA LEU A 52 -2.58 17.03 -9.11
C LEU A 52 -2.35 18.26 -9.99
N ALA A 53 -2.57 18.11 -11.30
CA ALA A 53 -2.33 19.14 -12.29
C ALA A 53 -3.31 19.06 -13.47
N ASN A 54 -3.75 20.21 -13.94
CA ASN A 54 -4.44 20.32 -15.22
C ASN A 54 -3.44 20.58 -16.35
N PRO A 55 -3.77 20.23 -17.59
CA PRO A 55 -2.93 20.56 -18.75
C PRO A 55 -2.80 22.09 -18.86
N LEU A 56 -1.71 22.54 -19.46
CA LEU A 56 -1.53 23.95 -19.78
C LEU A 56 -2.66 24.44 -20.70
N ALA A 57 -2.97 25.74 -20.62
CA ALA A 57 -3.89 26.35 -21.57
C ALA A 57 -3.39 26.12 -23.00
N ASN A 58 -4.27 25.66 -23.89
CA ASN A 58 -3.94 25.31 -25.27
C ASN A 58 -2.88 24.19 -25.43
N ALA A 59 -2.72 23.32 -24.43
CA ALA A 59 -1.82 22.17 -24.56
C ALA A 59 -2.26 21.29 -25.74
N PRO A 60 -1.30 20.79 -26.57
CA PRO A 60 -1.62 19.78 -27.57
C PRO A 60 -2.01 18.47 -26.87
N SER A 61 -2.86 17.66 -27.53
CA SER A 61 -3.13 16.30 -27.04
C SER A 61 -1.81 15.49 -27.01
N PRO A 62 -1.60 14.71 -25.95
CA PRO A 62 -2.52 14.32 -24.88
C PRO A 62 -2.54 15.24 -23.65
N GLY A 63 -1.81 16.36 -23.60
CA GLY A 63 -1.78 17.32 -22.50
C GLY A 63 -0.82 16.93 -21.37
N THR A 64 -1.06 15.83 -20.67
CA THR A 64 -0.20 15.28 -19.64
C THR A 64 -0.07 13.76 -19.78
N LEU A 65 1.08 13.19 -19.38
CA LEU A 65 1.34 11.75 -19.34
C LEU A 65 2.38 11.42 -18.25
N TYR A 66 2.65 10.15 -18.08
CA TYR A 66 3.84 9.57 -17.44
C TYR A 66 4.17 10.17 -16.04
N PRO A 67 3.22 10.18 -15.09
CA PRO A 67 3.49 10.71 -13.77
C PRO A 67 4.47 9.82 -13.01
N ARG A 68 5.34 10.47 -12.21
CA ARG A 68 6.25 9.82 -11.27
C ARG A 68 6.18 10.53 -9.94
N ALA A 69 6.35 9.79 -8.87
CA ALA A 69 6.41 10.35 -7.53
C ALA A 69 7.40 9.56 -6.66
N MET A 70 8.01 10.27 -5.72
CA MET A 70 8.88 9.70 -4.71
C MET A 70 8.59 10.30 -3.34
N ARG A 71 9.01 9.62 -2.27
CA ARG A 71 8.95 10.13 -0.90
C ARG A 71 10.35 10.13 -0.31
N MET A 72 10.74 11.25 0.28
CA MET A 72 12.03 11.41 0.96
C MET A 72 12.11 10.49 2.18
N LYS A 73 13.19 9.75 2.31
CA LYS A 73 13.50 8.81 3.38
C LYS A 73 14.90 9.04 3.98
N TYR A 74 15.75 9.76 3.26
CA TYR A 74 17.15 9.96 3.60
C TYR A 74 17.53 11.46 3.73
N SER A 75 16.52 12.31 3.85
CA SER A 75 16.62 13.77 3.91
C SER A 75 16.38 14.33 5.33
N GLY A 76 16.59 13.53 6.38
CA GLY A 76 16.51 13.95 7.77
C GLY A 76 15.12 14.49 8.15
N ALA A 77 15.04 15.72 8.64
CA ALA A 77 13.77 16.35 9.03
C ALA A 77 12.78 16.51 7.87
N SER A 78 13.24 16.47 6.61
CA SER A 78 12.40 16.51 5.41
C SER A 78 11.82 15.14 5.02
N ASN A 79 12.17 14.06 5.75
CA ASN A 79 11.61 12.73 5.51
C ASN A 79 10.08 12.77 5.60
N GLY A 80 9.43 12.05 4.69
CA GLY A 80 7.98 12.06 4.50
C GLY A 80 7.49 13.08 3.49
N THR A 81 8.29 14.12 3.15
CA THR A 81 7.99 15.00 2.02
C THR A 81 7.94 14.20 0.72
N MET A 82 6.93 14.44 -0.08
CA MET A 82 6.76 13.77 -1.36
C MET A 82 7.01 14.75 -2.50
N LEU A 83 7.65 14.28 -3.56
CA LEU A 83 7.77 15.00 -4.83
C LEU A 83 7.06 14.23 -5.93
N ALA A 84 6.46 14.95 -6.87
CA ALA A 84 5.84 14.39 -8.07
C ALA A 84 6.20 15.20 -9.30
N THR A 85 6.29 14.52 -10.44
CA THR A 85 6.51 15.11 -11.77
C THR A 85 5.70 14.37 -12.82
N TYR A 86 5.62 14.93 -14.03
CA TYR A 86 4.92 14.32 -15.16
C TYR A 86 5.39 14.92 -16.48
N GLU A 87 5.10 14.25 -17.59
CA GLU A 87 5.25 14.83 -18.92
C GLU A 87 4.24 15.96 -19.13
N GLN A 88 4.73 17.16 -19.42
CA GLN A 88 3.92 18.30 -19.74
C GLN A 88 3.97 18.62 -21.23
N TRP A 89 2.90 18.34 -21.96
CA TRP A 89 2.80 18.64 -23.37
C TRP A 89 2.49 20.11 -23.59
N THR A 90 3.32 20.77 -24.42
CA THR A 90 3.22 22.21 -24.69
C THR A 90 3.72 22.49 -26.09
N SER A 91 3.26 23.61 -26.70
CA SER A 91 3.81 24.18 -27.92
C SER A 91 5.11 24.96 -27.68
N GLY A 92 5.41 25.31 -26.44
CA GLY A 92 6.68 25.91 -26.02
C GLY A 92 7.78 24.89 -25.72
N THR A 93 8.85 25.34 -25.08
CA THR A 93 9.91 24.45 -24.56
C THR A 93 9.38 23.64 -23.38
N PRO A 94 9.33 22.31 -23.45
CA PRO A 94 8.79 21.49 -22.37
C PRO A 94 9.75 21.42 -21.19
N VAL A 95 9.18 21.29 -20.00
CA VAL A 95 9.89 21.09 -18.74
C VAL A 95 9.23 19.94 -17.98
N LEU A 96 9.92 19.39 -16.99
CA LEU A 96 9.32 18.48 -16.03
C LEU A 96 8.96 19.26 -14.77
N PRO A 97 7.68 19.61 -14.53
CA PRO A 97 7.28 20.36 -13.36
C PRO A 97 7.43 19.51 -12.09
N ILE A 98 7.88 20.12 -11.00
CA ILE A 98 8.08 19.45 -9.72
C ILE A 98 7.04 19.97 -8.73
N TYR A 99 6.21 19.06 -8.25
CA TYR A 99 5.21 19.28 -7.21
C TYR A 99 5.70 18.72 -5.89
N ARG A 100 5.34 19.37 -4.79
CA ARG A 100 5.67 18.93 -3.43
C ARG A 100 4.40 18.80 -2.60
N SER A 101 4.34 17.71 -1.82
CA SER A 101 3.40 17.50 -0.73
C SER A 101 4.16 17.31 0.59
N THR A 102 3.69 17.94 1.66
CA THR A 102 4.18 17.75 3.04
C THR A 102 3.12 17.13 3.96
N ASP A 103 1.97 16.79 3.39
CA ASP A 103 0.79 16.28 4.09
C ASP A 103 0.34 14.92 3.55
N ASN A 104 1.32 14.07 3.23
CA ASN A 104 1.14 12.68 2.78
C ASN A 104 0.24 12.56 1.53
N GLY A 105 0.40 13.47 0.56
CA GLY A 105 -0.31 13.47 -0.71
C GLY A 105 -1.70 14.12 -0.66
N ASN A 106 -2.14 14.71 0.48
CA ASN A 106 -3.44 15.36 0.55
C ASN A 106 -3.50 16.66 -0.27
N THR A 107 -2.41 17.43 -0.26
CA THR A 107 -2.27 18.64 -1.08
C THR A 107 -0.91 18.69 -1.77
N TRP A 108 -0.88 19.33 -2.95
CA TRP A 108 0.33 19.44 -3.77
C TRP A 108 0.51 20.88 -4.25
N THR A 109 1.76 21.34 -4.21
CA THR A 109 2.13 22.69 -4.71
C THR A 109 3.32 22.55 -5.65
N GLN A 110 3.25 23.17 -6.81
CA GLN A 110 4.40 23.24 -7.72
C GLN A 110 5.47 24.13 -7.10
N ILE A 111 6.70 23.62 -6.98
CA ILE A 111 7.81 24.32 -6.34
C ILE A 111 8.94 24.70 -7.30
N SER A 112 9.11 23.93 -8.37
CA SER A 112 10.17 24.15 -9.37
C SER A 112 9.86 23.41 -10.67
N SER A 113 10.86 23.33 -11.56
CA SER A 113 10.84 22.48 -12.75
C SER A 113 12.25 22.06 -13.12
N VAL A 114 12.41 20.82 -13.65
CA VAL A 114 13.64 20.42 -14.33
C VAL A 114 13.60 20.92 -15.75
N THR A 115 14.58 21.71 -16.14
CA THR A 115 14.70 22.33 -17.46
C THR A 115 15.95 21.79 -18.17
N ASP A 116 15.88 21.61 -19.49
CA ASP A 116 17.06 21.29 -20.27
C ASP A 116 18.02 22.50 -20.35
N THR A 117 19.09 22.44 -19.55
CA THR A 117 20.13 23.49 -19.49
C THR A 117 21.30 23.22 -20.43
N GLN A 118 21.29 22.08 -21.16
CA GLN A 118 22.42 21.65 -21.99
C GLN A 118 22.19 21.80 -23.48
N ASN A 119 21.01 21.40 -23.96
CA ASN A 119 20.74 21.30 -25.37
C ASN A 119 19.77 22.40 -25.85
N GLY A 120 18.99 22.97 -24.94
CA GLY A 120 17.93 23.94 -25.26
C GLY A 120 16.72 23.30 -25.95
N TRP A 121 16.61 21.97 -25.96
CA TRP A 121 15.52 21.22 -26.62
C TRP A 121 14.27 21.12 -25.75
N GLY A 122 14.48 21.10 -24.42
CA GLY A 122 13.48 20.91 -23.39
C GLY A 122 13.38 19.47 -22.91
N MET A 123 13.09 19.32 -21.62
CA MET A 123 12.83 18.01 -20.98
C MET A 123 11.39 17.60 -21.36
N ARG A 124 11.27 16.72 -22.36
CA ARG A 124 9.99 16.49 -23.05
C ARG A 124 9.22 15.29 -22.51
N TRP A 125 9.90 14.14 -22.28
CA TRP A 125 9.23 12.86 -22.03
C TRP A 125 9.85 12.07 -20.89
N GLU A 126 9.06 11.17 -20.33
CA GLU A 126 9.44 9.99 -19.57
C GLU A 126 10.29 10.31 -18.33
N PRO A 127 9.80 11.18 -17.43
CA PRO A 127 10.53 11.51 -16.23
C PRO A 127 10.66 10.30 -15.29
N ASP A 128 11.76 10.29 -14.50
CA ASP A 128 11.85 9.52 -13.27
C ASP A 128 12.47 10.37 -12.15
N LEU A 129 12.09 10.07 -10.90
CA LEU A 129 12.59 10.73 -9.69
C LEU A 129 13.09 9.68 -8.70
N TYR A 130 14.29 9.86 -8.18
CA TYR A 130 14.89 8.92 -7.25
C TYR A 130 15.72 9.62 -6.18
N GLU A 131 15.48 9.33 -4.88
CA GLU A 131 16.31 9.79 -3.78
C GLU A 131 17.43 8.79 -3.52
N LEU A 132 18.68 9.25 -3.45
CA LEU A 132 19.82 8.40 -3.17
C LEU A 132 19.80 7.90 -1.71
N PRO A 133 19.75 6.58 -1.47
CA PRO A 133 19.78 6.03 -0.11
C PRO A 133 21.18 6.04 0.51
N THR A 134 22.20 6.17 -0.32
CA THR A 134 23.63 6.23 0.04
C THR A 134 24.34 7.20 -0.91
N ALA A 135 25.54 7.62 -0.56
CA ALA A 135 26.33 8.48 -1.43
C ALA A 135 26.72 7.76 -2.74
N ILE A 136 26.61 8.47 -3.87
CA ILE A 136 27.09 8.05 -5.19
C ILE A 136 28.07 9.13 -5.68
N GLY A 137 29.35 8.81 -5.70
CA GLY A 137 30.39 9.80 -6.00
C GLY A 137 30.34 10.99 -5.04
N ASN A 138 30.19 12.19 -5.60
CA ASN A 138 30.05 13.44 -4.84
C ASN A 138 28.62 13.78 -4.40
N PHE A 139 27.65 12.95 -4.71
CA PHE A 139 26.25 13.16 -4.35
C PHE A 139 25.95 12.42 -3.03
N PRO A 140 25.70 13.12 -1.92
CA PRO A 140 25.40 12.48 -0.63
C PRO A 140 24.05 11.77 -0.64
N ALA A 141 23.82 10.89 0.34
CA ALA A 141 22.48 10.37 0.63
C ALA A 141 21.49 11.53 0.82
N GLY A 142 20.25 11.35 0.35
CA GLY A 142 19.22 12.39 0.33
C GLY A 142 19.25 13.30 -0.91
N THR A 143 20.30 13.21 -1.76
CA THR A 143 20.27 13.89 -3.07
C THR A 143 19.16 13.29 -3.92
N ILE A 144 18.36 14.15 -4.56
CA ILE A 144 17.30 13.72 -5.46
C ILE A 144 17.81 13.78 -6.90
N MET A 145 17.75 12.64 -7.59
CA MET A 145 18.05 12.53 -9.01
C MET A 145 16.76 12.63 -9.82
N ALA A 146 16.79 13.39 -10.88
CA ALA A 146 15.73 13.46 -11.88
C ALA A 146 16.31 13.10 -13.25
N THR A 147 15.65 12.24 -13.98
CA THR A 147 15.99 11.93 -15.37
C THR A 147 14.79 12.05 -16.28
N GLY A 148 15.02 12.20 -17.57
CA GLY A 148 14.00 12.25 -18.59
C GLY A 148 14.60 12.46 -19.96
N ALA A 149 13.77 12.44 -20.99
CA ALA A 149 14.20 12.62 -22.37
C ALA A 149 14.20 14.09 -22.78
N SER A 150 15.37 14.61 -23.14
CA SER A 150 15.55 15.87 -23.85
C SER A 150 15.43 15.64 -25.35
N VAL A 151 14.45 16.32 -25.99
CA VAL A 151 14.09 16.08 -27.39
C VAL A 151 13.78 17.42 -28.09
N PRO A 152 14.41 17.74 -29.22
CA PRO A 152 14.11 18.95 -30.00
C PRO A 152 12.69 18.90 -30.58
N SER A 153 12.19 20.03 -30.97
CA SER A 153 10.81 20.15 -31.51
C SER A 153 10.58 19.39 -32.80
N ASP A 154 11.63 19.23 -33.62
CA ASP A 154 11.61 18.45 -34.88
C ASP A 154 11.85 16.95 -34.68
N ARG A 155 12.08 16.51 -33.44
CA ARG A 155 12.37 15.11 -33.07
C ARG A 155 13.61 14.51 -33.77
N SER A 156 14.56 15.34 -34.21
CA SER A 156 15.74 14.88 -34.94
C SER A 156 16.74 14.09 -34.08
N ALA A 157 16.63 14.22 -32.75
CA ALA A 157 17.49 13.53 -31.77
C ALA A 157 16.76 13.30 -30.44
N ILE A 158 17.34 12.47 -29.59
CA ILE A 158 16.89 12.27 -28.21
C ILE A 158 18.07 12.00 -27.30
N LYS A 159 18.02 12.52 -26.09
CA LYS A 159 19.01 12.26 -25.03
C LYS A 159 18.29 11.95 -23.73
N ILE A 160 18.75 10.94 -23.02
CA ILE A 160 18.38 10.74 -21.62
C ILE A 160 19.39 11.51 -20.78
N ASP A 161 18.93 12.60 -20.16
CA ASP A 161 19.75 13.47 -19.33
C ASP A 161 19.37 13.34 -17.85
N MET A 162 20.37 13.50 -16.97
CA MET A 162 20.19 13.41 -15.51
C MET A 162 20.53 14.74 -14.85
N TYR A 163 19.67 15.12 -13.90
CA TYR A 163 19.80 16.30 -13.05
C TYR A 163 19.77 15.91 -11.58
N ALA A 164 20.38 16.69 -10.71
CA ALA A 164 20.37 16.49 -9.27
C ALA A 164 19.90 17.73 -8.51
N SER A 165 19.21 17.49 -7.41
CA SER A 165 18.85 18.50 -6.41
C SER A 165 19.37 18.07 -5.04
N THR A 166 20.05 18.99 -4.35
CA THR A 166 20.52 18.83 -2.96
C THR A 166 19.71 19.68 -1.97
N ASP A 167 18.68 20.35 -2.45
CA ASP A 167 17.80 21.26 -1.70
C ASP A 167 16.32 20.85 -1.75
N HIS A 168 16.10 19.53 -1.80
CA HIS A 168 14.77 18.92 -1.77
C HIS A 168 13.85 19.31 -2.94
N GLY A 169 14.43 19.41 -4.13
CA GLY A 169 13.69 19.67 -5.37
C GLY A 169 13.45 21.14 -5.69
N LEU A 170 14.07 22.08 -4.97
CA LEU A 170 13.91 23.52 -5.24
C LEU A 170 14.73 23.97 -6.43
N THR A 171 15.98 23.47 -6.55
CA THR A 171 16.87 23.76 -7.70
C THR A 171 17.44 22.49 -8.29
N TRP A 172 17.75 22.52 -9.59
CA TRP A 172 18.22 21.36 -10.35
C TRP A 172 19.47 21.70 -11.14
N ASN A 173 20.52 20.89 -10.96
CA ASN A 173 21.78 21.03 -11.69
C ASN A 173 21.95 19.83 -12.60
N PHE A 174 22.41 20.07 -13.83
CA PHE A 174 22.78 19.00 -14.75
C PHE A 174 23.93 18.17 -14.18
N VAL A 175 23.81 16.85 -14.32
CA VAL A 175 24.81 15.89 -13.85
C VAL A 175 25.53 15.25 -15.02
N SER A 176 24.78 14.57 -15.88
CA SER A 176 25.37 13.82 -17.01
C SER A 176 24.32 13.49 -18.09
N ASN A 177 24.82 13.24 -19.30
CA ASN A 177 24.06 12.53 -20.32
C ASN A 177 24.25 11.03 -20.12
N ILE A 178 23.16 10.28 -19.96
CA ILE A 178 23.19 8.83 -19.77
C ILE A 178 23.31 8.12 -21.12
N ALA A 179 22.45 8.50 -22.08
CA ALA A 179 22.42 7.89 -23.39
C ALA A 179 21.98 8.92 -24.44
N THR A 180 22.54 8.81 -25.63
CA THR A 180 22.17 9.60 -26.80
C THR A 180 21.65 8.68 -27.91
N GLY A 181 20.47 8.99 -28.44
CA GLY A 181 19.84 8.33 -29.58
C GLY A 181 19.71 9.24 -30.79
N GLY A 182 19.27 8.66 -31.88
CA GLY A 182 18.90 9.37 -33.11
C GLY A 182 17.50 9.95 -33.07
N ALA A 183 16.86 10.05 -34.24
CA ALA A 183 15.52 10.64 -34.35
C ALA A 183 14.49 9.90 -33.46
N ALA A 184 13.71 10.70 -32.73
CA ALA A 184 12.80 10.24 -31.68
C ALA A 184 11.44 9.74 -32.24
N TYR A 185 11.52 8.68 -33.05
CA TYR A 185 10.37 7.97 -33.62
C TYR A 185 10.39 6.51 -33.16
N SER A 186 9.21 6.01 -32.81
CA SER A 186 9.08 4.67 -32.21
C SER A 186 9.10 3.53 -33.23
N GLU A 187 9.04 3.79 -34.51
CA GLU A 187 9.07 2.79 -35.58
C GLU A 187 10.45 2.14 -35.65
N ASN A 188 10.50 0.86 -36.03
CA ASN A 188 11.74 0.15 -36.25
C ASN A 188 12.55 0.79 -37.38
N GLY A 189 13.87 0.88 -37.23
CA GLY A 189 14.80 1.54 -38.13
C GLY A 189 15.23 2.94 -37.67
N TYR A 190 14.52 3.55 -36.74
CA TYR A 190 15.03 4.68 -35.97
C TYR A 190 15.85 4.20 -34.77
N THR A 191 16.64 5.08 -34.17
CA THR A 191 17.63 4.72 -33.13
C THR A 191 17.45 5.53 -31.84
N PRO A 192 16.25 5.80 -31.34
CA PRO A 192 16.05 6.51 -30.08
C PRO A 192 16.41 5.67 -28.86
N VAL A 193 16.46 6.35 -27.70
CA VAL A 193 16.54 5.80 -26.36
C VAL A 193 15.39 6.37 -25.53
N TRP A 194 14.70 5.53 -24.70
CA TRP A 194 13.45 5.88 -24.05
C TRP A 194 13.39 5.42 -22.59
N GLU A 195 12.49 6.03 -21.80
CA GLU A 195 11.86 5.41 -20.63
C GLU A 195 12.88 5.05 -19.52
N PRO A 196 13.71 6.00 -19.07
CA PRO A 196 14.66 5.73 -18.00
C PRO A 196 13.98 5.42 -16.67
N PHE A 197 14.54 4.46 -15.92
CA PHE A 197 14.15 4.12 -14.57
C PHE A 197 15.41 3.97 -13.70
N LEU A 198 15.46 4.68 -12.57
CA LEU A 198 16.62 4.76 -11.68
C LEU A 198 16.48 3.80 -10.49
N MET A 199 17.61 3.18 -10.11
CA MET A 199 17.70 2.33 -8.94
C MET A 199 19.11 2.34 -8.36
N VAL A 200 19.25 2.29 -7.02
CA VAL A 200 20.54 2.09 -6.36
C VAL A 200 20.65 0.66 -5.84
N SER A 201 21.81 0.03 -6.10
CA SER A 201 22.21 -1.24 -5.51
C SER A 201 23.65 -1.13 -4.96
N GLY A 202 23.79 -1.26 -3.64
CA GLY A 202 25.08 -1.00 -2.98
C GLY A 202 25.52 0.44 -3.20
N SER A 203 26.72 0.62 -3.75
CA SER A 203 27.32 1.93 -4.11
C SER A 203 27.15 2.29 -5.59
N LYS A 204 26.27 1.62 -6.31
CA LYS A 204 26.03 1.81 -7.73
C LYS A 204 24.66 2.43 -7.98
N LEU A 205 24.58 3.43 -8.85
CA LEU A 205 23.34 3.90 -9.46
C LEU A 205 23.19 3.19 -10.81
N ILE A 206 22.07 2.52 -11.00
CA ILE A 206 21.69 1.78 -12.20
C ILE A 206 20.58 2.57 -12.89
N VAL A 207 20.66 2.70 -14.21
CA VAL A 207 19.56 3.18 -15.04
C VAL A 207 19.16 2.09 -16.02
N TYR A 208 17.89 1.70 -16.01
CA TYR A 208 17.29 0.84 -17.04
C TYR A 208 16.58 1.73 -18.04
N TYR A 209 16.64 1.38 -19.32
CA TYR A 209 15.95 2.13 -20.36
C TYR A 209 15.70 1.28 -21.62
N SER A 210 14.81 1.76 -22.49
CA SER A 210 14.55 1.15 -23.78
C SER A 210 15.52 1.69 -24.84
N ASP A 211 16.10 0.82 -25.64
CA ASP A 211 17.17 1.12 -26.60
C ASP A 211 16.86 0.56 -28.00
N GLN A 212 16.79 1.42 -29.01
CA GLN A 212 16.60 1.06 -30.42
C GLN A 212 17.88 1.23 -31.25
N ARG A 213 19.04 1.47 -30.65
CA ARG A 213 20.30 1.72 -31.38
C ARG A 213 20.93 0.47 -31.97
N ASP A 214 20.58 -0.70 -31.46
CA ASP A 214 21.08 -1.98 -31.97
C ASP A 214 20.37 -2.38 -33.27
N PRO A 215 21.06 -2.47 -34.43
CA PRO A 215 20.44 -2.78 -35.69
C PRO A 215 19.89 -4.21 -35.78
N ALA A 216 20.27 -5.11 -34.86
CA ALA A 216 19.79 -6.50 -34.83
C ALA A 216 18.41 -6.61 -34.15
N HIS A 217 17.96 -5.58 -33.45
CA HIS A 217 16.72 -5.58 -32.64
C HIS A 217 15.85 -4.37 -32.97
N GLY A 218 14.53 -4.54 -32.99
CA GLY A 218 13.62 -3.41 -33.10
C GLY A 218 13.68 -2.50 -31.87
N GLN A 219 13.74 -3.12 -30.69
CA GLN A 219 13.97 -2.46 -29.39
C GLN A 219 14.46 -3.49 -28.38
N LYS A 220 15.35 -3.07 -27.48
CA LYS A 220 15.81 -3.84 -26.32
C LYS A 220 15.50 -3.07 -25.03
N ILE A 221 15.49 -3.76 -23.90
CA ILE A 221 15.69 -3.15 -22.58
C ILE A 221 17.13 -3.40 -22.18
N VAL A 222 17.77 -2.34 -21.74
CA VAL A 222 19.17 -2.35 -21.34
C VAL A 222 19.36 -1.60 -20.03
N HIS A 223 20.51 -1.80 -19.39
CA HIS A 223 20.96 -0.94 -18.30
C HIS A 223 22.38 -0.42 -18.49
N GLN A 224 22.68 0.66 -17.80
CA GLN A 224 24.01 1.16 -17.55
C GLN A 224 24.18 1.47 -16.07
N VAL A 225 25.43 1.47 -15.58
CA VAL A 225 25.77 1.63 -14.17
C VAL A 225 26.79 2.74 -14.01
N THR A 226 26.64 3.51 -12.95
CA THR A 226 27.65 4.51 -12.51
C THR A 226 27.91 4.40 -11.02
N THR A 227 29.16 4.72 -10.60
CA THR A 227 29.55 4.84 -9.18
C THR A 227 29.80 6.28 -8.76
N ASP A 228 29.74 7.21 -9.71
CA ASP A 228 30.01 8.64 -9.48
C ASP A 228 28.87 9.56 -9.97
N GLY A 229 27.86 9.01 -10.63
CA GLY A 229 26.74 9.75 -11.24
C GLY A 229 27.07 10.42 -12.57
N VAL A 230 28.34 10.45 -12.97
CA VAL A 230 28.82 11.21 -14.13
C VAL A 230 29.27 10.30 -15.27
N ASN A 231 30.08 9.29 -14.94
CA ASN A 231 30.63 8.35 -15.89
C ASN A 231 29.82 7.05 -15.91
N TRP A 232 29.21 6.76 -17.04
CA TRP A 232 28.37 5.57 -17.23
C TRP A 232 29.16 4.43 -17.87
N GLY A 233 28.97 3.23 -17.32
CA GLY A 233 29.57 2.01 -17.84
C GLY A 233 28.97 1.56 -19.20
N PRO A 234 29.36 0.39 -19.69
CA PRO A 234 28.85 -0.13 -20.95
C PRO A 234 27.35 -0.42 -20.88
N VAL A 235 26.69 -0.42 -22.03
CA VAL A 235 25.30 -0.87 -22.18
C VAL A 235 25.24 -2.39 -22.05
N VAL A 236 24.34 -2.88 -21.19
CA VAL A 236 24.15 -4.31 -20.92
C VAL A 236 22.69 -4.68 -21.21
N ASP A 237 22.48 -5.78 -21.92
CA ASP A 237 21.16 -6.25 -22.33
C ASP A 237 20.41 -6.92 -21.15
N ASP A 238 19.20 -6.43 -20.86
CA ASP A 238 18.27 -7.04 -19.90
C ASP A 238 17.17 -7.85 -20.58
N VAL A 239 16.59 -7.30 -21.68
CA VAL A 239 15.62 -7.99 -22.52
C VAL A 239 15.97 -7.74 -23.99
N ALA A 240 16.57 -8.72 -24.62
CA ALA A 240 16.89 -8.71 -26.05
C ALA A 240 16.18 -9.88 -26.74
N VAL A 241 15.20 -9.57 -27.58
CA VAL A 241 14.42 -10.59 -28.30
C VAL A 241 14.98 -10.72 -29.73
N PRO A 242 15.31 -11.93 -30.23
CA PRO A 242 15.92 -12.10 -31.54
C PRO A 242 15.04 -11.67 -32.72
N THR A 243 13.72 -11.64 -32.52
CA THR A 243 12.77 -11.22 -33.58
C THR A 243 12.81 -9.70 -33.72
N TYR A 244 13.28 -9.21 -34.85
CA TYR A 244 13.45 -7.77 -35.15
C TYR A 244 12.16 -6.94 -34.96
N SER A 245 10.98 -7.51 -35.21
CA SER A 245 9.71 -6.80 -34.99
C SER A 245 9.31 -6.70 -33.49
N SER A 246 10.00 -7.41 -32.62
CA SER A 246 9.73 -7.38 -31.18
C SER A 246 10.25 -6.09 -30.54
N ARG A 247 9.45 -5.55 -29.61
CA ARG A 247 9.71 -4.29 -28.93
C ARG A 247 9.44 -4.39 -27.44
N PRO A 248 10.32 -5.04 -26.65
CA PRO A 248 10.25 -4.94 -25.20
C PRO A 248 10.61 -3.51 -24.77
N GLY A 249 9.87 -2.93 -23.81
CA GLY A 249 10.08 -1.55 -23.37
C GLY A 249 9.47 -1.25 -22.00
N MET A 250 9.67 -0.02 -21.54
CA MET A 250 9.11 0.52 -20.30
C MET A 250 9.51 -0.28 -19.04
N PRO A 251 10.82 -0.47 -18.79
CA PRO A 251 11.28 -1.23 -17.63
C PRO A 251 10.99 -0.47 -16.33
N THR A 252 10.49 -1.17 -15.32
CA THR A 252 10.46 -0.70 -13.94
C THR A 252 10.82 -1.84 -13.00
N VAL A 253 11.50 -1.55 -11.88
CA VAL A 253 12.08 -2.57 -11.01
C VAL A 253 11.67 -2.37 -9.55
N ALA A 254 11.33 -3.45 -8.87
CA ALA A 254 11.09 -3.48 -7.43
C ALA A 254 12.00 -4.50 -6.75
N LYS A 255 12.53 -4.14 -5.56
CA LYS A 255 13.30 -5.06 -4.70
C LYS A 255 12.36 -5.80 -3.76
N LEU A 256 12.56 -7.11 -3.61
CA LEU A 256 11.82 -7.98 -2.70
C LEU A 256 12.55 -8.17 -1.35
N PRO A 257 11.84 -8.53 -0.28
CA PRO A 257 12.45 -8.76 1.04
C PRO A 257 13.40 -9.97 1.07
N ASN A 258 13.25 -10.92 0.15
CA ASN A 258 14.14 -12.08 0.00
C ASN A 258 15.45 -11.75 -0.74
N GLY A 259 15.68 -10.48 -1.08
CA GLY A 259 16.86 -10.01 -1.79
C GLY A 259 16.76 -10.01 -3.32
N ASN A 260 15.75 -10.66 -3.90
CA ASN A 260 15.53 -10.67 -5.35
C ASN A 260 14.98 -9.31 -5.84
N TYR A 261 15.07 -9.12 -7.14
CA TYR A 261 14.54 -7.97 -7.88
C TYR A 261 13.54 -8.45 -8.93
N VAL A 262 12.47 -7.70 -9.13
CA VAL A 262 11.46 -7.99 -10.15
C VAL A 262 11.41 -6.81 -11.12
N MET A 263 11.73 -7.05 -12.38
CA MET A 263 11.57 -6.09 -13.47
C MET A 263 10.24 -6.39 -14.17
N THR A 264 9.38 -5.40 -14.36
CA THR A 264 8.24 -5.46 -15.29
C THR A 264 8.52 -4.68 -16.56
N TYR A 265 7.94 -5.13 -17.65
CA TYR A 265 8.06 -4.49 -18.97
C TYR A 265 6.87 -4.83 -19.87
N GLU A 266 6.61 -3.99 -20.87
CA GLU A 266 5.71 -4.35 -21.97
C GLU A 266 6.47 -5.08 -23.07
N TYR A 267 5.81 -6.02 -23.74
CA TYR A 267 6.40 -6.76 -24.85
C TYR A 267 5.57 -6.56 -26.13
N GLY A 268 5.97 -5.59 -26.96
CA GLY A 268 5.43 -5.39 -28.29
C GLY A 268 5.77 -6.57 -29.18
N GLY A 269 4.74 -7.20 -29.78
CA GLY A 269 4.90 -8.44 -30.55
C GLY A 269 4.87 -9.72 -29.72
N ALA A 270 4.42 -9.67 -28.45
CA ALA A 270 4.29 -10.85 -27.62
C ALA A 270 3.23 -11.83 -28.14
N PRO A 271 3.43 -13.15 -27.96
CA PRO A 271 2.47 -14.18 -28.42
C PRO A 271 1.10 -14.11 -27.74
N GLU A 272 1.03 -13.67 -26.48
CA GLU A 272 -0.23 -13.54 -25.73
C GLU A 272 -1.02 -12.27 -26.07
N GLY A 273 -0.45 -11.38 -26.85
CA GLY A 273 -1.05 -10.13 -27.27
C GLY A 273 -0.05 -8.99 -27.34
N ASN A 274 -0.26 -8.05 -28.26
CA ASN A 274 0.66 -6.94 -28.47
C ASN A 274 0.78 -6.09 -27.20
N TYR A 275 2.01 -5.79 -26.77
CA TYR A 275 2.36 -5.09 -25.54
C TYR A 275 1.90 -5.81 -24.25
N ALA A 276 1.79 -7.16 -24.27
CA ALA A 276 1.53 -7.93 -23.06
C ALA A 276 2.55 -7.56 -21.96
N VAL A 277 2.07 -7.45 -20.72
CA VAL A 277 2.95 -7.18 -19.57
C VAL A 277 3.65 -8.46 -19.15
N TYR A 278 4.98 -8.40 -19.15
CA TYR A 278 5.89 -9.44 -18.70
C TYR A 278 6.66 -8.99 -17.45
N TYR A 279 7.25 -9.96 -16.78
CA TYR A 279 8.21 -9.69 -15.70
C TYR A 279 9.35 -10.72 -15.69
N LYS A 280 10.49 -10.30 -15.12
CA LYS A 280 11.65 -11.15 -14.83
C LYS A 280 11.98 -11.06 -13.36
N ILE A 281 12.52 -12.14 -12.78
CA ILE A 281 12.98 -12.17 -11.38
C ILE A 281 14.44 -12.55 -11.38
N SER A 282 15.30 -11.72 -10.77
CA SER A 282 16.73 -11.95 -10.66
C SER A 282 17.22 -11.69 -9.23
N ALA A 283 18.21 -12.43 -8.78
CA ALA A 283 18.91 -12.17 -7.52
C ALA A 283 19.86 -10.97 -7.62
N ASP A 284 20.26 -10.61 -8.84
CA ASP A 284 21.14 -9.50 -9.15
C ASP A 284 20.38 -8.48 -10.02
N PRO A 285 20.31 -7.19 -9.61
CA PRO A 285 19.66 -6.16 -10.42
C PRO A 285 20.37 -5.89 -11.76
N GLU A 286 21.62 -6.27 -11.91
CA GLU A 286 22.38 -6.21 -13.16
C GLU A 286 22.26 -7.53 -13.98
N GLY A 287 21.54 -8.54 -13.50
CA GLY A 287 21.48 -9.90 -14.07
C GLY A 287 20.22 -10.28 -14.83
N PHE A 288 19.35 -9.36 -15.18
CA PHE A 288 18.09 -9.66 -15.87
C PHE A 288 18.27 -10.28 -17.26
N GLY A 289 19.38 -10.02 -17.94
CA GLY A 289 19.71 -10.64 -19.23
C GLY A 289 19.79 -12.16 -19.19
N SER A 290 20.17 -12.74 -18.05
CA SER A 290 20.39 -14.17 -17.86
C SER A 290 19.11 -14.95 -17.47
N VAL A 291 17.98 -14.28 -17.19
CA VAL A 291 16.74 -14.92 -16.75
C VAL A 291 15.61 -14.76 -17.77
N GLY A 292 14.72 -15.76 -17.83
CA GLY A 292 13.57 -15.76 -18.75
C GLY A 292 12.47 -14.78 -18.31
N GLY A 293 11.74 -14.24 -19.27
CA GLY A 293 10.54 -13.44 -19.01
C GLY A 293 9.31 -14.33 -18.80
N THR A 294 8.43 -13.91 -17.89
CA THR A 294 7.15 -14.58 -17.60
C THR A 294 6.02 -13.58 -17.84
N VAL A 295 4.96 -14.00 -18.53
CA VAL A 295 3.78 -13.16 -18.73
C VAL A 295 3.01 -12.97 -17.42
N LEU A 296 2.58 -11.75 -17.15
CA LEU A 296 1.69 -11.47 -16.04
C LEU A 296 0.26 -11.91 -16.40
N ASN A 297 -0.26 -12.91 -15.71
CA ASN A 297 -1.61 -13.41 -15.92
C ASN A 297 -2.38 -13.51 -14.60
N SER A 298 -3.52 -12.85 -14.50
CA SER A 298 -4.41 -12.81 -13.35
C SER A 298 -5.86 -13.22 -13.71
N GLY A 299 -6.01 -14.18 -14.62
CA GLY A 299 -7.26 -14.49 -15.31
C GLY A 299 -7.49 -13.66 -16.57
N GLY A 300 -6.43 -13.03 -17.06
CA GLY A 300 -6.31 -12.18 -18.24
C GLY A 300 -4.97 -11.49 -18.23
N VAL A 301 -4.41 -11.23 -19.41
CA VAL A 301 -3.10 -10.59 -19.59
C VAL A 301 -3.29 -9.07 -19.72
N PRO A 302 -2.77 -8.26 -18.79
CA PRO A 302 -2.76 -6.81 -18.95
C PRO A 302 -1.76 -6.38 -20.03
N THR A 303 -2.00 -5.21 -20.62
CA THR A 303 -1.15 -4.71 -21.70
C THR A 303 -0.73 -3.26 -21.48
N SER A 304 0.46 -2.94 -21.98
CA SER A 304 1.07 -1.62 -22.12
C SER A 304 1.44 -0.94 -20.79
N SER A 305 2.59 -0.31 -20.80
CA SER A 305 3.09 0.68 -19.83
C SER A 305 3.01 0.21 -18.36
N PRO A 306 3.59 -0.94 -17.99
CA PRO A 306 3.57 -1.40 -16.62
C PRO A 306 4.40 -0.49 -15.70
N PHE A 307 4.00 -0.43 -14.44
CA PHE A 307 4.81 0.07 -13.35
C PHE A 307 4.69 -0.87 -12.17
N ILE A 308 5.81 -1.21 -11.53
CA ILE A 308 5.85 -2.11 -10.38
C ILE A 308 6.34 -1.40 -9.12
N THR A 309 5.74 -1.76 -7.98
CA THR A 309 6.26 -1.41 -6.66
C THR A 309 6.02 -2.54 -5.67
N TRP A 310 6.62 -2.45 -4.49
CA TRP A 310 6.48 -3.41 -3.41
C TRP A 310 6.08 -2.71 -2.10
N LEU A 311 5.18 -3.35 -1.33
CA LEU A 311 4.77 -2.91 0.01
C LEU A 311 4.96 -4.06 1.01
N PRO A 312 5.29 -3.77 2.28
CA PRO A 312 5.50 -4.81 3.30
C PRO A 312 4.21 -5.48 3.81
N THR A 313 3.02 -4.97 3.46
CA THR A 313 1.74 -5.59 3.82
C THR A 313 1.44 -6.84 3.00
N GLY A 314 0.57 -7.72 3.48
CA GLY A 314 0.12 -8.92 2.73
C GLY A 314 0.81 -10.23 3.12
N GLY A 315 1.53 -10.26 4.25
CA GLY A 315 2.17 -11.44 4.80
C GLY A 315 3.68 -11.50 4.58
N ALA A 316 4.28 -12.69 4.76
CA ALA A 316 5.74 -12.89 4.85
C ALA A 316 6.56 -12.40 3.64
N ASN A 317 5.95 -12.26 2.48
CA ASN A 317 6.63 -11.77 1.27
C ASN A 317 6.30 -10.31 0.93
N GLY A 318 5.42 -9.66 1.73
CA GLY A 318 4.82 -8.39 1.33
C GLY A 318 3.95 -8.54 0.08
N THR A 319 3.69 -7.45 -0.59
CA THR A 319 2.86 -7.41 -1.81
C THR A 319 3.57 -6.66 -2.93
N LEU A 320 3.82 -7.34 -4.04
CA LEU A 320 4.11 -6.69 -5.31
C LEU A 320 2.82 -6.14 -5.88
N VAL A 321 2.87 -4.92 -6.41
CA VAL A 321 1.75 -4.26 -7.09
C VAL A 321 2.21 -3.81 -8.46
N VAL A 322 1.44 -4.18 -9.50
CA VAL A 322 1.68 -3.78 -10.88
C VAL A 322 0.47 -3.04 -11.42
N SER A 323 0.71 -1.95 -12.12
CA SER A 323 -0.29 -1.25 -12.93
C SER A 323 -0.06 -1.50 -14.41
N ALA A 324 -1.08 -1.29 -15.25
CA ALA A 324 -0.97 -1.35 -16.70
C ALA A 324 -1.94 -0.35 -17.36
N ASN A 325 -1.66 0.06 -18.59
CA ASN A 325 -2.50 1.04 -19.33
C ASN A 325 -3.86 0.47 -19.75
N SER A 326 -3.96 -0.85 -19.96
CA SER A 326 -5.20 -1.48 -20.46
C SER A 326 -6.37 -1.41 -19.48
N THR A 327 -6.11 -1.20 -18.19
CA THR A 327 -7.15 -1.21 -17.14
C THR A 327 -6.83 -0.23 -16.01
N SER A 328 -7.87 0.24 -15.31
CA SER A 328 -7.72 0.96 -14.04
C SER A 328 -7.30 0.07 -12.88
N ASP A 329 -7.49 -1.24 -12.98
CA ASP A 329 -7.17 -2.17 -11.90
C ASP A 329 -5.67 -2.27 -11.63
N LEU A 330 -5.35 -2.81 -10.46
CA LEU A 330 -3.99 -3.17 -10.03
C LEU A 330 -3.87 -4.69 -9.91
N PHE A 331 -2.67 -5.20 -10.16
CA PHE A 331 -2.33 -6.61 -10.08
C PHE A 331 -1.41 -6.85 -8.89
N LEU A 332 -1.82 -7.72 -7.98
CA LEU A 332 -1.15 -7.99 -6.72
C LEU A 332 -0.57 -9.39 -6.69
N ASN A 333 0.63 -9.54 -6.12
CA ASN A 333 1.25 -10.84 -5.87
C ASN A 333 1.92 -10.85 -4.49
N THR A 334 1.47 -11.76 -3.61
CA THR A 334 2.02 -11.94 -2.25
C THR A 334 2.95 -13.15 -2.14
N GLN A 335 3.38 -13.70 -3.28
CA GLN A 335 4.23 -14.88 -3.36
C GLN A 335 5.53 -14.60 -4.15
N ASN A 336 6.16 -13.44 -3.89
CA ASN A 336 7.43 -13.03 -4.51
C ASN A 336 7.43 -13.09 -6.06
N GLY A 337 6.30 -12.81 -6.70
CA GLY A 337 6.17 -12.85 -8.15
C GLY A 337 5.94 -14.25 -8.73
N ALA A 338 5.59 -15.25 -7.91
CA ALA A 338 5.29 -16.60 -8.43
C ALA A 338 4.21 -16.56 -9.51
N ALA A 339 4.45 -17.27 -10.61
CA ALA A 339 3.49 -17.39 -11.71
C ALA A 339 2.17 -18.00 -11.22
N GLY A 340 1.04 -17.47 -11.69
CA GLY A 340 -0.30 -17.95 -11.28
C GLY A 340 -0.78 -17.42 -9.91
N ALA A 341 0.06 -16.69 -9.18
CA ALA A 341 -0.31 -16.07 -7.89
C ALA A 341 -0.74 -14.60 -8.01
N TRP A 342 -0.89 -14.08 -9.21
CA TRP A 342 -1.37 -12.74 -9.45
C TRP A 342 -2.88 -12.65 -9.25
N THR A 343 -3.31 -11.67 -8.46
CA THR A 343 -4.72 -11.33 -8.24
C THR A 343 -4.99 -9.92 -8.73
N ARG A 344 -6.26 -9.59 -8.95
CA ARG A 344 -6.67 -8.31 -9.51
C ARG A 344 -7.59 -7.59 -8.53
N ILE A 345 -7.33 -6.31 -8.29
CA ILE A 345 -8.19 -5.43 -7.47
C ILE A 345 -8.59 -4.19 -8.27
N PRO A 346 -9.82 -3.67 -8.10
CA PRO A 346 -10.21 -2.40 -8.69
C PRO A 346 -9.44 -1.23 -8.05
N SER A 347 -9.21 -0.16 -8.82
CA SER A 347 -8.74 1.12 -8.30
C SER A 347 -9.62 2.26 -8.80
N ASN A 348 -9.66 3.38 -8.04
CA ASN A 348 -10.39 4.60 -8.42
C ASN A 348 -9.58 5.51 -9.35
N VAL A 349 -8.35 5.13 -9.67
CA VAL A 349 -7.49 5.91 -10.56
C VAL A 349 -7.69 5.43 -11.98
N ALA A 350 -7.99 6.35 -12.88
CA ALA A 350 -8.20 6.02 -14.28
C ALA A 350 -6.98 5.29 -14.88
N ALA A 351 -7.25 4.40 -15.82
CA ALA A 351 -6.21 3.81 -16.65
C ALA A 351 -5.40 4.90 -17.35
N GLY A 352 -4.09 4.71 -17.45
CA GLY A 352 -3.19 5.71 -18.02
C GLY A 352 -1.88 5.13 -18.49
N TYR A 353 -1.24 5.86 -19.40
CA TYR A 353 0.06 5.52 -19.93
C TYR A 353 1.12 5.75 -18.86
N SER A 354 1.76 4.67 -18.42
CA SER A 354 2.78 4.63 -17.36
C SER A 354 2.34 5.31 -16.04
N ARG A 355 1.31 4.73 -15.40
CA ARG A 355 0.85 5.21 -14.08
C ARG A 355 1.97 5.09 -13.05
N GLY A 356 2.23 6.19 -12.30
CA GLY A 356 3.15 6.15 -11.15
C GLY A 356 2.49 5.54 -9.93
N MET A 357 3.26 4.84 -9.10
CA MET A 357 2.79 4.27 -7.84
C MET A 357 3.82 4.52 -6.73
N LEU A 358 3.38 5.07 -5.60
CA LEU A 358 4.22 5.43 -4.48
C LEU A 358 3.72 4.79 -3.17
N PRO A 359 4.47 3.86 -2.56
CA PRO A 359 4.17 3.36 -1.22
C PRO A 359 4.25 4.47 -0.16
N LEU A 360 3.21 4.58 0.69
CA LEU A 360 3.16 5.56 1.76
C LEU A 360 3.91 5.09 3.03
N ALA A 361 4.05 5.99 4.01
CA ALA A 361 4.83 5.75 5.23
C ALA A 361 4.26 4.64 6.11
N ASP A 362 2.95 4.40 6.03
CA ASP A 362 2.23 3.38 6.78
C ASP A 362 2.50 1.95 6.31
N GLY A 363 3.18 1.78 5.17
CA GLY A 363 3.57 0.48 4.60
C GLY A 363 2.41 -0.38 4.08
N HIS A 364 1.18 0.12 4.10
CA HIS A 364 0.01 -0.60 3.57
C HIS A 364 -0.81 0.23 2.59
N SER A 365 -0.56 1.52 2.49
CA SER A 365 -1.22 2.41 1.53
C SER A 365 -0.32 2.74 0.35
N LEU A 366 -0.94 2.90 -0.81
CA LEU A 366 -0.31 3.17 -2.09
C LEU A 366 -0.94 4.41 -2.72
N GLU A 367 -0.16 5.43 -3.01
CA GLU A 367 -0.60 6.54 -3.85
C GLU A 367 -0.42 6.17 -5.32
N VAL A 368 -1.47 6.24 -6.10
CA VAL A 368 -1.47 5.91 -7.54
C VAL A 368 -1.76 7.17 -8.34
N PHE A 369 -0.91 7.45 -9.33
CA PHE A 369 -1.03 8.61 -10.22
C PHE A 369 -1.34 8.16 -11.64
N SER A 370 -2.18 8.92 -12.36
CA SER A 370 -2.46 8.74 -13.78
C SER A 370 -2.35 10.05 -14.52
N GLY A 371 -1.56 10.10 -15.59
CA GLY A 371 -1.47 11.24 -16.53
C GLY A 371 -2.43 11.11 -17.72
N GLY A 372 -3.33 10.12 -17.70
CA GLY A 372 -4.23 9.79 -18.79
C GLY A 372 -3.60 8.91 -19.87
N ARG A 373 -4.30 8.75 -20.99
CA ARG A 373 -3.90 7.85 -22.08
C ARG A 373 -3.14 8.57 -23.18
N LEU A 374 -2.12 7.94 -23.74
CA LEU A 374 -1.31 8.48 -24.84
C LEU A 374 -2.16 8.85 -26.09
N ARG A 375 -3.14 8.02 -26.43
CA ARG A 375 -4.05 8.25 -27.57
C ARG A 375 -5.41 8.75 -27.08
N SER A 376 -5.39 9.91 -26.41
CA SER A 376 -6.62 10.61 -26.00
C SER A 376 -7.15 11.44 -27.16
N THR A 377 -8.47 11.55 -27.27
CA THR A 377 -9.13 12.49 -28.20
C THR A 377 -9.20 13.91 -27.64
N GLY A 378 -8.81 14.11 -26.40
CA GLY A 378 -8.73 15.39 -25.68
C GLY A 378 -7.41 15.54 -24.96
N VAL A 379 -7.38 16.47 -24.02
CA VAL A 379 -6.23 16.67 -23.12
C VAL A 379 -6.50 16.02 -21.78
N ASN A 380 -5.49 15.32 -21.24
CA ASN A 380 -5.53 14.67 -19.95
C ASN A 380 -5.14 15.65 -18.84
N SER A 381 -5.58 15.36 -17.61
CA SER A 381 -5.05 15.92 -16.37
C SER A 381 -4.28 14.86 -15.62
N VAL A 382 -3.35 15.25 -14.76
CA VAL A 382 -2.74 14.32 -13.81
C VAL A 382 -3.67 14.18 -12.62
N THR A 383 -4.15 12.96 -12.39
CA THR A 383 -5.01 12.61 -11.25
C THR A 383 -4.32 11.59 -10.35
N TYR A 384 -4.72 11.55 -9.08
CA TYR A 384 -4.18 10.62 -8.11
C TYR A 384 -5.23 10.17 -7.09
N SER A 385 -4.97 9.05 -6.43
CA SER A 385 -5.75 8.56 -5.30
C SER A 385 -4.94 7.61 -4.45
N THR A 386 -5.20 7.60 -3.15
CA THR A 386 -4.61 6.65 -2.21
C THR A 386 -5.45 5.37 -2.17
N ILE A 387 -4.78 4.23 -2.20
CA ILE A 387 -5.37 2.90 -2.10
C ILE A 387 -4.78 2.20 -0.88
N ASP A 388 -5.60 1.86 0.11
CA ASP A 388 -5.21 1.07 1.28
C ASP A 388 -5.34 -0.43 0.96
N LEU A 389 -4.23 -1.16 1.01
CA LEU A 389 -4.18 -2.60 0.78
C LEU A 389 -4.49 -3.42 2.04
N GLY A 390 -4.72 -2.74 3.18
CA GLY A 390 -5.02 -3.35 4.46
C GLY A 390 -3.79 -3.83 5.24
N GLY A 391 -4.02 -4.27 6.48
CA GLY A 391 -2.94 -4.77 7.36
C GLY A 391 -2.27 -3.71 8.22
N GLY A 392 -2.66 -2.44 8.11
CA GLY A 392 -2.17 -1.34 8.95
C GLY A 392 -2.86 -1.24 10.30
N ILE A 393 -2.40 -0.25 11.10
CA ILE A 393 -3.03 0.14 12.35
C ILE A 393 -4.09 1.24 12.12
N SER A 394 -5.02 1.40 13.06
CA SER A 394 -6.05 2.43 12.98
C SER A 394 -5.59 3.73 13.63
N ASP A 395 -5.75 4.88 12.95
CA ASP A 395 -5.48 6.19 13.49
C ASP A 395 -6.33 6.46 14.75
N GLY A 396 -5.71 7.01 15.80
CA GLY A 396 -6.33 7.31 17.07
C GLY A 396 -6.67 6.10 17.94
N ALA A 397 -6.42 4.88 17.49
CA ALA A 397 -6.66 3.66 18.28
C ALA A 397 -5.53 3.42 19.28
N THR A 398 -5.86 2.71 20.35
CA THR A 398 -4.92 2.35 21.41
C THR A 398 -4.51 0.89 21.32
N TYR A 399 -3.21 0.65 21.48
CA TYR A 399 -2.59 -0.68 21.38
C TYR A 399 -1.67 -0.94 22.57
N THR A 400 -1.47 -2.22 22.90
CA THR A 400 -0.25 -2.67 23.56
C THR A 400 0.75 -3.12 22.51
N ALA A 401 2.04 -2.92 22.76
CA ALA A 401 3.13 -3.31 21.86
C ALA A 401 4.00 -4.35 22.54
N ALA A 402 3.95 -5.61 22.10
CA ALA A 402 4.82 -6.68 22.57
C ALA A 402 6.01 -6.86 21.64
N ASN A 403 7.22 -6.88 22.19
CA ASN A 403 8.40 -7.18 21.39
C ASN A 403 8.35 -8.64 20.89
N ALA A 404 8.63 -8.87 19.61
CA ALA A 404 8.48 -10.19 19.01
C ALA A 404 9.53 -11.22 19.48
N ASN A 405 10.67 -10.75 20.02
CA ASN A 405 11.70 -11.61 20.61
C ASN A 405 11.35 -12.05 22.03
N SER A 406 11.00 -11.08 22.90
CA SER A 406 10.81 -11.33 24.33
C SER A 406 9.35 -11.58 24.73
N ASN A 407 8.38 -11.19 23.90
CA ASN A 407 6.95 -11.08 24.19
C ASN A 407 6.59 -10.16 25.40
N LEU A 408 7.56 -9.37 25.88
CA LEU A 408 7.34 -8.35 26.89
C LEU A 408 6.74 -7.09 26.26
N LYS A 409 5.98 -6.32 27.06
CA LYS A 409 5.29 -5.11 26.60
C LYS A 409 6.17 -3.86 26.73
N LEU A 410 6.13 -3.01 25.72
CA LEU A 410 6.68 -1.66 25.79
C LEU A 410 5.90 -0.86 26.84
N THR A 411 6.61 -0.25 27.79
CA THR A 411 6.03 0.54 28.88
C THR A 411 6.92 1.74 29.20
N ILE A 412 6.40 2.68 29.98
CA ILE A 412 7.21 3.72 30.59
C ILE A 412 7.69 3.25 31.96
N ALA A 413 9.00 3.33 32.21
CA ALA A 413 9.62 2.83 33.44
C ALA A 413 8.92 3.36 34.70
N GLY A 414 8.42 2.43 35.53
CA GLY A 414 7.74 2.73 36.79
C GLY A 414 6.41 3.47 36.63
N GLY A 415 5.77 3.48 35.46
CA GLY A 415 4.53 4.21 35.22
C GLY A 415 4.66 5.73 35.40
N SER A 416 5.87 6.27 35.24
CA SER A 416 6.18 7.68 35.42
C SER A 416 5.44 8.57 34.42
N THR A 417 5.03 9.77 34.88
CA THR A 417 4.50 10.82 34.00
C THR A 417 5.49 11.95 33.71
N THR A 418 6.78 11.77 34.11
CA THR A 418 7.83 12.78 33.99
C THR A 418 8.48 12.74 32.58
N ASN A 419 8.81 13.92 32.01
CA ASN A 419 9.61 14.02 30.80
C ASN A 419 10.98 13.37 30.98
N GLY A 420 11.50 12.70 29.97
CA GLY A 420 12.81 12.05 30.00
C GLY A 420 12.80 10.65 30.64
N THR A 421 11.64 10.15 31.09
CA THR A 421 11.57 8.76 31.56
C THR A 421 11.67 7.81 30.35
N TYR A 422 12.58 6.84 30.46
CA TYR A 422 12.84 5.86 29.41
C TYR A 422 11.69 4.87 29.22
N ALA A 423 11.50 4.47 27.99
CA ALA A 423 10.69 3.31 27.64
C ALA A 423 11.47 2.02 27.89
N THR A 424 10.83 1.03 28.48
CA THR A 424 11.39 -0.28 28.83
C THR A 424 10.46 -1.39 28.40
N GLN A 425 10.93 -2.64 28.42
CA GLN A 425 10.04 -3.79 28.28
C GLN A 425 9.67 -4.38 29.65
N GLN A 426 8.40 -4.76 29.84
CA GLN A 426 7.87 -5.30 31.10
C GLN A 426 6.92 -6.48 30.86
N ASN A 427 6.67 -7.25 31.93
CA ASN A 427 5.59 -8.25 31.93
C ASN A 427 4.25 -7.57 31.63
N THR A 428 3.36 -8.30 30.98
CA THR A 428 2.01 -7.83 30.70
C THR A 428 1.25 -7.62 32.00
N ASP A 429 0.69 -6.45 32.18
CA ASP A 429 -0.28 -6.09 33.19
C ASP A 429 -1.45 -5.32 32.56
N SER A 430 -2.38 -4.84 33.38
CA SER A 430 -3.52 -4.04 32.92
C SER A 430 -3.29 -2.53 33.02
N ALA A 431 -2.08 -2.09 33.32
CA ALA A 431 -1.77 -0.68 33.54
C ALA A 431 -1.78 0.12 32.23
N THR A 432 -2.19 1.37 32.31
CA THR A 432 -2.31 2.26 31.15
C THR A 432 -0.97 2.77 30.64
N ASP A 433 0.12 2.59 31.41
CA ASP A 433 1.48 2.90 30.98
C ASP A 433 2.04 1.91 29.94
N GLN A 434 1.37 0.73 29.79
CA GLN A 434 1.62 -0.23 28.68
C GLN A 434 0.72 0.00 27.47
N GLN A 435 -0.13 1.01 27.49
CA GLN A 435 -1.07 1.32 26.42
C GLN A 435 -0.61 2.56 25.67
N TRP A 436 -0.65 2.47 24.35
CA TRP A 436 -0.15 3.48 23.43
C TRP A 436 -1.22 3.83 22.41
N ARG A 437 -1.60 5.10 22.31
CA ARG A 437 -2.47 5.61 21.27
C ARG A 437 -1.60 6.07 20.08
N PHE A 438 -2.00 5.69 18.90
CA PHE A 438 -1.28 6.01 17.66
C PHE A 438 -2.06 7.09 16.91
N ASP A 439 -1.61 8.32 16.99
CA ASP A 439 -2.25 9.48 16.37
C ASP A 439 -1.54 9.83 15.05
N GLN A 440 -2.18 9.54 13.91
CA GLN A 440 -1.60 9.83 12.61
C GLN A 440 -1.53 11.33 12.34
N GLN A 441 -0.37 11.79 11.94
CA GLN A 441 -0.11 13.17 11.57
C GLN A 441 -0.38 13.39 10.09
N ALA A 442 -0.57 14.65 9.68
CA ALA A 442 -0.74 15.00 8.27
C ALA A 442 0.42 14.50 7.38
N SER A 443 1.62 14.36 7.94
CA SER A 443 2.79 13.80 7.24
C SER A 443 2.70 12.29 6.94
N GLY A 444 1.66 11.60 7.44
CA GLY A 444 1.50 10.14 7.36
C GLY A 444 2.24 9.36 8.44
N TYR A 445 3.07 10.00 9.25
CA TYR A 445 3.70 9.40 10.43
C TYR A 445 2.76 9.44 11.63
N PHE A 446 3.11 8.71 12.70
CA PHE A 446 2.32 8.64 13.92
C PHE A 446 3.05 9.30 15.08
N LYS A 447 2.31 10.03 15.93
CA LYS A 447 2.67 10.26 17.31
C LYS A 447 2.24 9.03 18.11
N ILE A 448 3.15 8.43 18.86
CA ILE A 448 2.86 7.27 19.71
C ILE A 448 2.73 7.80 21.15
N VAL A 449 1.50 7.93 21.62
CA VAL A 449 1.15 8.62 22.87
C VAL A 449 0.92 7.60 23.97
N ASN A 450 1.67 7.69 25.07
CA ASN A 450 1.43 6.87 26.26
C ASN A 450 0.11 7.26 26.92
N VAL A 451 -0.77 6.31 27.18
CA VAL A 451 -2.13 6.59 27.69
C VAL A 451 -2.09 7.11 29.14
N ALA A 452 -1.15 6.62 29.96
CA ALA A 452 -1.05 7.03 31.37
C ALA A 452 -0.55 8.48 31.51
N SER A 453 0.46 8.86 30.70
CA SER A 453 1.13 10.16 30.87
C SER A 453 0.65 11.22 29.86
N GLY A 454 0.00 10.84 28.77
CA GLY A 454 -0.35 11.72 27.65
C GLY A 454 0.88 12.22 26.87
N LYS A 455 2.07 11.67 27.11
CA LYS A 455 3.32 12.09 26.47
C LYS A 455 3.62 11.21 25.25
N VAL A 456 4.40 11.76 24.31
CA VAL A 456 4.79 11.07 23.10
C VAL A 456 6.11 10.32 23.27
N LEU A 457 6.27 9.23 22.54
CA LEU A 457 7.50 8.49 22.40
C LEU A 457 8.49 9.29 21.55
N GLY A 458 9.72 9.45 22.00
CA GLY A 458 10.76 10.20 21.31
C GLY A 458 12.15 9.60 21.51
N VAL A 459 13.12 10.14 20.79
CA VAL A 459 14.52 9.74 20.85
C VAL A 459 15.31 10.68 21.72
N GLU A 460 16.09 10.16 22.67
CA GLU A 460 16.93 10.93 23.57
C GLU A 460 17.86 11.87 22.80
N ASN A 461 17.79 13.17 23.14
CA ASN A 461 18.59 14.23 22.51
C ASN A 461 18.44 14.32 20.97
N GLN A 462 17.34 13.81 20.41
CA GLN A 462 17.13 13.74 18.94
C GLN A 462 18.27 13.05 18.20
N SER A 463 18.95 12.12 18.87
CA SER A 463 20.15 11.47 18.38
C SER A 463 19.88 10.61 17.14
N ALA A 464 20.77 10.67 16.14
CA ALA A 464 20.76 9.76 14.99
C ALA A 464 21.64 8.51 15.19
N ALA A 465 22.25 8.33 16.37
CA ALA A 465 23.12 7.19 16.65
C ALA A 465 22.33 5.89 16.90
N ASN A 466 22.92 4.72 16.57
CA ASN A 466 22.46 3.45 17.10
C ASN A 466 22.66 3.42 18.63
N GLY A 467 21.71 2.80 19.35
CA GLY A 467 21.75 2.71 20.80
C GLY A 467 21.22 3.95 21.53
N ALA A 468 20.79 5.00 20.81
CA ALA A 468 20.13 6.15 21.41
C ALA A 468 18.84 5.71 22.09
N LYS A 469 18.65 6.10 23.37
CA LYS A 469 17.55 5.59 24.18
C LYS A 469 16.21 6.21 23.78
N ILE A 470 15.17 5.43 23.97
CA ILE A 470 13.80 5.85 23.72
C ILE A 470 13.18 6.28 25.06
N LEU A 471 12.49 7.41 25.03
CA LEU A 471 11.90 8.03 26.20
C LEU A 471 10.53 8.64 25.90
N GLN A 472 9.82 9.05 26.92
CA GLN A 472 8.63 9.89 26.76
C GLN A 472 8.95 11.37 26.96
N TRP A 473 8.31 12.22 26.17
CA TRP A 473 8.43 13.68 26.30
C TRP A 473 7.10 14.37 26.00
N SER A 474 6.91 15.57 26.57
CA SER A 474 5.80 16.43 26.11
C SER A 474 5.98 16.74 24.63
N ASP A 475 4.93 16.59 23.82
CA ASP A 475 5.04 16.89 22.40
C ASP A 475 5.39 18.37 22.21
N ASN A 476 6.51 18.62 21.58
CA ASN A 476 7.03 19.95 21.24
C ASN A 476 7.06 20.21 19.73
N GLY A 477 6.45 19.29 18.93
CA GLY A 477 6.40 19.36 17.48
C GLY A 477 7.69 18.91 16.76
N SER A 478 8.71 18.42 17.50
CA SER A 478 9.92 17.91 16.87
C SER A 478 9.69 16.59 16.15
N THR A 479 10.41 16.37 15.06
CA THR A 479 10.23 15.21 14.18
C THR A 479 10.78 13.90 14.73
N ASP A 480 11.58 13.94 15.82
CA ASP A 480 12.00 12.73 16.54
C ASP A 480 10.84 12.06 17.30
N HIS A 481 9.72 12.77 17.50
CA HIS A 481 8.47 12.24 18.03
C HIS A 481 7.57 11.58 16.98
N ASP A 482 7.97 11.60 15.71
CA ASP A 482 7.20 11.05 14.60
C ASP A 482 7.74 9.67 14.18
N TRP A 483 6.84 8.70 14.05
CA TRP A 483 7.19 7.31 13.78
C TRP A 483 6.41 6.75 12.59
N ALA A 484 7.09 6.12 11.66
CA ALA A 484 6.44 5.24 10.70
C ALA A 484 6.12 3.90 11.37
N VAL A 485 4.94 3.37 11.11
CA VAL A 485 4.49 2.08 11.66
C VAL A 485 4.02 1.23 10.48
N ALA A 486 4.88 0.33 10.03
CA ALA A 486 4.64 -0.48 8.85
C ALA A 486 4.51 -1.96 9.20
N PRO A 487 3.58 -2.70 8.57
CA PRO A 487 3.56 -4.16 8.70
C PRO A 487 4.93 -4.75 8.37
N ASN A 488 5.38 -5.73 9.15
CA ASN A 488 6.62 -6.44 8.86
C ASN A 488 6.31 -7.79 8.21
N PRO A 489 6.97 -8.15 7.10
CA PRO A 489 6.75 -9.43 6.42
C PRO A 489 6.92 -10.67 7.32
N ALA A 490 7.82 -10.61 8.31
CA ALA A 490 8.01 -11.70 9.29
C ALA A 490 6.96 -11.70 10.42
N GLY A 491 5.91 -10.88 10.30
CA GLY A 491 4.83 -10.72 11.27
C GLY A 491 5.04 -9.55 12.23
N GLY A 492 3.95 -8.97 12.72
CA GLY A 492 3.97 -7.76 13.53
C GLY A 492 4.26 -6.50 12.72
N PHE A 493 4.86 -5.51 13.37
CA PHE A 493 5.14 -4.19 12.81
C PHE A 493 6.60 -3.78 13.07
N THR A 494 7.19 -3.06 12.12
CA THR A 494 8.40 -2.28 12.33
C THR A 494 7.98 -0.84 12.64
N ILE A 495 8.58 -0.23 13.66
CA ILE A 495 8.34 1.15 14.08
C ILE A 495 9.64 1.92 13.87
N THR A 496 9.68 2.84 12.89
CA THR A 496 10.91 3.56 12.54
C THR A 496 10.78 5.05 12.77
N ASN A 497 11.85 5.67 13.31
CA ASN A 497 11.86 7.10 13.57
C ASN A 497 11.94 7.90 12.26
N ARG A 498 11.15 8.97 12.16
CA ARG A 498 11.07 9.82 10.97
C ARG A 498 12.40 10.48 10.58
N VAL A 499 13.17 10.95 11.56
CA VAL A 499 14.38 11.73 11.31
C VAL A 499 15.49 10.91 10.66
N ASN A 500 15.64 9.64 11.10
CA ASN A 500 16.83 8.85 10.77
C ASN A 500 16.51 7.44 10.23
N GLY A 501 15.22 7.06 10.14
CA GLY A 501 14.78 5.76 9.64
C GLY A 501 15.17 4.56 10.53
N LYS A 502 15.68 4.80 11.75
CA LYS A 502 16.06 3.72 12.67
C LYS A 502 14.86 3.09 13.33
N ALA A 503 14.95 1.77 13.55
CA ALA A 503 13.89 0.98 14.18
C ALA A 503 13.96 1.08 15.71
N LEU A 504 12.78 1.18 16.33
CA LEU A 504 12.58 0.96 17.77
C LEU A 504 12.96 -0.48 18.11
N GLU A 505 13.88 -0.66 19.07
CA GLU A 505 14.51 -1.94 19.38
C GLU A 505 14.57 -2.23 20.87
N ILE A 506 14.58 -3.51 21.23
CA ILE A 506 15.10 -3.99 22.51
C ILE A 506 16.52 -4.52 22.26
N PRO A 507 17.56 -3.84 22.77
CA PRO A 507 18.94 -4.15 22.41
C PRO A 507 19.43 -5.51 22.94
N GLY A 508 20.41 -6.09 22.23
CA GLY A 508 21.17 -7.26 22.66
C GLY A 508 20.33 -8.53 22.80
N ASP A 509 19.30 -8.70 22.00
CA ASP A 509 18.35 -9.83 22.05
C ASP A 509 17.79 -10.08 23.47
N SER A 510 17.71 -9.03 24.30
CA SER A 510 17.33 -9.13 25.70
C SER A 510 15.89 -9.59 25.87
N THR A 511 15.70 -10.60 26.74
CA THR A 511 14.39 -11.03 27.26
C THR A 511 14.19 -10.62 28.72
N THR A 512 15.08 -9.78 29.25
CA THR A 512 15.07 -9.34 30.65
C THR A 512 14.06 -8.22 30.85
N VAL A 513 13.20 -8.38 31.86
CA VAL A 513 12.27 -7.34 32.33
C VAL A 513 13.07 -6.09 32.75
N GLY A 514 12.61 -4.91 32.36
CA GLY A 514 13.25 -3.63 32.66
C GLY A 514 14.31 -3.20 31.65
N THR A 515 14.63 -4.00 30.61
CA THR A 515 15.56 -3.55 29.56
C THR A 515 15.01 -2.30 28.87
N THR A 516 15.85 -1.26 28.80
CA THR A 516 15.53 0.00 28.16
C THR A 516 15.54 -0.16 26.63
N ALA A 517 14.49 0.31 25.98
CA ALA A 517 14.40 0.37 24.53
C ALA A 517 15.35 1.43 23.97
N ASP A 518 15.88 1.17 22.78
CA ASP A 518 16.66 2.13 22.00
C ASP A 518 16.28 2.10 20.52
N GLN A 519 17.03 2.82 19.70
CA GLN A 519 16.89 2.75 18.24
C GLN A 519 18.15 2.18 17.59
N SER A 520 17.98 1.42 16.51
CA SER A 520 19.08 0.87 15.73
C SER A 520 18.75 0.82 14.25
N THR A 521 19.79 0.66 13.41
CA THR A 521 19.59 0.40 11.98
C THR A 521 18.63 -0.77 11.80
N ASP A 522 17.62 -0.60 10.95
CA ASP A 522 16.62 -1.65 10.70
C ASP A 522 17.29 -2.86 10.03
N THR A 523 17.27 -3.98 10.70
CA THR A 523 17.76 -5.30 10.26
C THR A 523 16.62 -6.31 10.13
N ALA A 524 15.38 -5.86 10.34
CA ALA A 524 14.18 -6.70 10.41
C ALA A 524 14.26 -7.83 11.46
N SER A 525 15.14 -7.69 12.48
CA SER A 525 15.31 -8.68 13.55
C SER A 525 14.03 -8.79 14.41
N ALA A 526 13.92 -9.88 15.18
CA ALA A 526 12.81 -10.06 16.12
C ALA A 526 12.77 -8.96 17.21
N THR A 527 13.94 -8.43 17.60
CA THR A 527 14.07 -7.35 18.60
C THR A 527 13.52 -6.01 18.12
N GLN A 528 13.41 -5.83 16.80
CA GLN A 528 12.89 -4.61 16.14
C GLN A 528 11.45 -4.75 15.67
N ARG A 529 10.82 -5.92 15.91
CA ARG A 529 9.44 -6.18 15.54
C ARG A 529 8.52 -6.15 16.74
N TRP A 530 7.32 -5.57 16.54
CA TRP A 530 6.35 -5.32 17.60
C TRP A 530 4.99 -5.91 17.22
N ASN A 531 4.46 -6.78 18.08
CA ASN A 531 3.11 -7.30 17.95
C ASN A 531 2.15 -6.31 18.59
N LEU A 532 1.42 -5.56 17.79
CA LEU A 532 0.45 -4.57 18.23
C LEU A 532 -0.91 -5.25 18.45
N THR A 533 -1.43 -5.17 19.67
CA THR A 533 -2.77 -5.67 20.02
C THR A 533 -3.64 -4.48 20.40
N GLN A 534 -4.70 -4.24 19.67
CA GLN A 534 -5.62 -3.13 19.92
C GLN A 534 -6.38 -3.36 21.23
N THR A 535 -6.40 -2.36 22.11
CA THR A 535 -7.05 -2.39 23.43
C THR A 535 -8.23 -1.42 23.52
N ALA A 536 -8.26 -0.37 22.68
CA ALA A 536 -9.39 0.53 22.56
C ALA A 536 -9.56 1.00 21.10
N PRO A 537 -10.81 1.25 20.67
CA PRO A 537 -11.08 1.79 19.34
C PRO A 537 -10.50 3.21 19.19
N PRO A 538 -10.37 3.72 17.95
CA PRO A 538 -10.02 5.10 17.70
C PRO A 538 -11.00 6.04 18.40
N ASN A 539 -10.54 7.26 18.72
CA ASN A 539 -11.47 8.31 19.13
C ASN A 539 -12.31 8.74 17.91
N LEU A 540 -13.52 8.20 17.81
CA LEU A 540 -14.42 8.41 16.67
C LEU A 540 -15.10 9.78 16.65
N ALA A 541 -14.79 10.66 17.62
CA ALA A 541 -15.46 11.96 17.75
C ALA A 541 -15.16 12.94 16.60
N THR A 542 -14.11 12.69 15.81
CA THR A 542 -13.71 13.52 14.68
C THR A 542 -13.32 12.65 13.49
N GLY A 543 -13.77 13.00 12.30
CA GLY A 543 -13.43 12.28 11.06
C GLY A 543 -14.60 11.57 10.40
N GLN A 544 -14.32 11.03 9.23
CA GLN A 544 -15.24 10.18 8.46
C GLN A 544 -14.65 8.78 8.36
N TYR A 545 -15.52 7.79 8.42
CA TYR A 545 -15.13 6.39 8.54
C TYR A 545 -15.90 5.53 7.54
N VAL A 546 -15.29 4.43 7.13
CA VAL A 546 -15.98 3.31 6.51
C VAL A 546 -16.07 2.14 7.50
N LEU A 547 -17.11 1.36 7.42
CA LEU A 547 -17.30 0.14 8.20
C LEU A 547 -17.18 -1.05 7.26
N VAL A 548 -16.14 -1.86 7.44
CA VAL A 548 -15.79 -2.98 6.56
C VAL A 548 -16.16 -4.28 7.24
N ASN A 549 -17.05 -5.06 6.63
CA ASN A 549 -17.49 -6.34 7.16
C ASN A 549 -16.35 -7.38 7.09
N LYS A 550 -16.10 -8.09 8.19
CA LYS A 550 -15.00 -9.06 8.29
C LYS A 550 -15.19 -10.27 7.37
N ASN A 551 -16.43 -10.71 7.16
CA ASN A 551 -16.72 -11.90 6.36
C ASN A 551 -16.55 -11.64 4.86
N SER A 552 -17.01 -10.49 4.39
CA SER A 552 -17.11 -10.17 2.96
C SER A 552 -16.03 -9.20 2.46
N GLY A 553 -15.40 -8.43 3.37
CA GLY A 553 -14.56 -7.30 3.02
C GLY A 553 -15.31 -6.12 2.38
N LYS A 554 -16.65 -6.14 2.40
CA LYS A 554 -17.49 -5.09 1.81
C LYS A 554 -17.87 -4.03 2.85
N TYR A 555 -18.31 -2.87 2.37
CA TYR A 555 -18.58 -1.69 3.17
C TYR A 555 -20.04 -1.60 3.52
N LEU A 556 -20.34 -1.10 4.71
CA LEU A 556 -21.69 -0.65 5.08
C LEU A 556 -22.09 0.50 4.14
N ASP A 557 -23.19 0.35 3.45
CA ASP A 557 -23.57 1.16 2.29
C ASP A 557 -25.07 1.50 2.32
N ILE A 558 -25.41 2.68 1.84
CA ILE A 558 -26.79 3.05 1.55
C ILE A 558 -27.02 2.93 0.03
N PRO A 559 -27.92 2.04 -0.42
CA PRO A 559 -28.11 1.73 -1.83
C PRO A 559 -28.46 2.96 -2.66
N ALA A 560 -27.85 3.04 -3.86
CA ALA A 560 -28.08 4.09 -4.84
C ALA A 560 -27.87 5.53 -4.29
N ALA A 561 -27.04 5.70 -3.25
CA ALA A 561 -26.82 6.97 -2.55
C ALA A 561 -28.15 7.64 -2.13
N SER A 562 -29.12 6.84 -1.66
CA SER A 562 -30.44 7.34 -1.25
C SER A 562 -30.32 8.34 -0.08
N THR A 563 -31.09 9.42 -0.15
CA THR A 563 -31.29 10.37 0.96
C THR A 563 -32.63 10.19 1.65
N THR A 564 -33.36 9.12 1.33
CA THR A 564 -34.71 8.85 1.87
C THR A 564 -34.59 8.14 3.21
N ALA A 565 -35.33 8.64 4.22
CA ALA A 565 -35.47 7.96 5.50
C ALA A 565 -36.18 6.60 5.33
N GLY A 566 -35.81 5.60 6.12
CA GLY A 566 -36.28 4.23 6.00
C GLY A 566 -35.56 3.37 4.98
N THR A 567 -34.61 3.93 4.21
CA THR A 567 -33.80 3.14 3.28
C THR A 567 -32.96 2.13 4.06
N ALA A 568 -33.10 0.85 3.72
CA ALA A 568 -32.35 -0.24 4.33
C ALA A 568 -30.88 -0.19 3.92
N ALA A 569 -29.99 -0.37 4.89
CA ALA A 569 -28.56 -0.50 4.66
C ALA A 569 -28.23 -1.87 4.05
N GLN A 570 -27.20 -1.89 3.23
CA GLN A 570 -26.65 -3.08 2.61
C GLN A 570 -25.14 -3.13 2.80
N GLN A 571 -24.52 -4.20 2.37
CA GLN A 571 -23.09 -4.21 2.09
C GLN A 571 -22.85 -4.07 0.59
N TRP A 572 -21.83 -3.29 0.22
CA TRP A 572 -21.42 -3.12 -1.17
C TRP A 572 -19.91 -3.05 -1.28
N GLN A 573 -19.36 -3.42 -2.45
CA GLN A 573 -17.94 -3.16 -2.72
C GLN A 573 -17.64 -1.68 -2.59
N ASN A 574 -16.37 -1.31 -2.37
CA ASN A 574 -15.97 0.09 -2.38
C ASN A 574 -16.37 0.73 -3.72
N SER A 575 -17.19 1.76 -3.64
CA SER A 575 -17.65 2.56 -4.80
C SER A 575 -17.17 4.00 -4.74
N ALA A 576 -16.35 4.35 -3.73
CA ALA A 576 -15.93 5.71 -3.40
C ALA A 576 -17.11 6.70 -3.23
N CYS A 577 -18.30 6.19 -2.91
CA CYS A 577 -19.47 6.99 -2.67
C CYS A 577 -19.50 7.49 -1.23
N GLU A 578 -19.85 8.76 -1.01
CA GLU A 578 -20.11 9.28 0.34
C GLU A 578 -21.24 8.50 1.04
N CYS A 579 -22.05 7.74 0.29
CA CYS A 579 -23.06 6.82 0.80
C CYS A 579 -22.46 5.66 1.62
N GLN A 580 -21.14 5.44 1.56
CA GLN A 580 -20.37 4.48 2.35
C GLN A 580 -19.59 5.14 3.49
N LEU A 581 -19.65 6.49 3.58
CA LEU A 581 -18.96 7.24 4.63
C LEU A 581 -19.89 7.51 5.81
N TRP A 582 -19.33 7.36 7.01
CA TRP A 582 -20.07 7.46 8.28
C TRP A 582 -19.30 8.35 9.26
N SER A 583 -20.00 9.24 9.94
CA SER A 583 -19.47 10.00 11.08
C SER A 583 -20.07 9.50 12.38
N PHE A 584 -19.28 9.58 13.46
CA PHE A 584 -19.67 9.13 14.78
C PHE A 584 -19.81 10.33 15.72
N GLN A 585 -20.87 10.36 16.52
CA GLN A 585 -21.07 11.35 17.57
C GLN A 585 -21.28 10.65 18.90
N SER A 586 -20.42 10.95 19.88
CA SER A 586 -20.49 10.37 21.22
C SER A 586 -21.80 10.73 21.91
N GLN A 587 -22.35 9.76 22.64
CA GLN A 587 -23.55 9.87 23.45
C GLN A 587 -23.21 9.48 24.90
N THR A 588 -24.10 9.84 25.84
CA THR A 588 -23.96 9.40 27.24
C THR A 588 -23.94 7.87 27.33
N GLY A 589 -23.15 7.34 28.29
CA GLY A 589 -23.04 5.89 28.51
C GLY A 589 -22.14 5.15 27.52
N GLY A 590 -21.23 5.85 26.80
CA GLY A 590 -20.28 5.21 25.87
C GLY A 590 -20.91 4.74 24.55
N ALA A 591 -22.11 5.17 24.26
CA ALA A 591 -22.76 4.90 22.97
C ALA A 591 -22.40 5.96 21.92
N TRP A 592 -22.70 5.64 20.66
CA TRP A 592 -22.48 6.49 19.50
C TRP A 592 -23.75 6.60 18.66
N THR A 593 -24.03 7.75 18.10
CA THR A 593 -24.88 7.87 16.91
C THR A 593 -24.00 7.84 15.68
N VAL A 594 -24.40 7.06 14.67
CA VAL A 594 -23.68 6.85 13.43
C VAL A 594 -24.46 7.52 12.30
N THR A 595 -23.86 8.49 11.62
CA THR A 595 -24.53 9.31 10.60
C THR A 595 -23.92 9.03 9.24
N ASN A 596 -24.76 8.74 8.24
CA ASN A 596 -24.29 8.68 6.86
C ASN A 596 -23.89 10.07 6.36
N VAL A 597 -22.69 10.21 5.79
CA VAL A 597 -22.16 11.51 5.37
C VAL A 597 -22.96 12.09 4.21
N HIS A 598 -23.36 11.26 3.25
CA HIS A 598 -24.11 11.70 2.07
C HIS A 598 -25.52 12.19 2.41
N SER A 599 -26.26 11.43 3.18
CA SER A 599 -27.67 11.72 3.47
C SER A 599 -27.90 12.58 4.70
N GLY A 600 -26.93 12.64 5.64
CA GLY A 600 -27.10 13.24 6.96
C GLY A 600 -28.00 12.45 7.91
N LEU A 601 -28.52 11.30 7.48
CA LEU A 601 -29.43 10.46 8.27
C LEU A 601 -28.66 9.53 9.21
N LYS A 602 -29.31 9.13 10.32
CA LYS A 602 -28.74 8.27 11.36
C LYS A 602 -28.95 6.80 11.04
N LEU A 603 -27.95 5.97 11.30
CA LEU A 603 -28.06 4.52 11.30
C LEU A 603 -29.04 4.11 12.42
N ASP A 604 -30.07 3.37 12.07
CA ASP A 604 -31.22 3.07 12.92
C ASP A 604 -31.67 1.63 12.74
N ILE A 605 -32.48 1.14 13.65
CA ILE A 605 -33.24 -0.11 13.46
C ILE A 605 -34.64 0.25 12.97
N ASN A 606 -35.08 -0.40 11.90
CA ASN A 606 -36.36 -0.16 11.29
C ASN A 606 -37.52 -0.25 12.33
N ASN A 607 -38.27 0.86 12.44
CA ASN A 607 -39.37 1.03 13.40
C ASN A 607 -38.94 0.82 14.87
N GLY A 608 -37.67 0.95 15.22
CA GLY A 608 -37.16 0.68 16.57
C GLY A 608 -37.38 -0.76 17.06
N SER A 609 -37.49 -1.72 16.13
CA SER A 609 -37.70 -3.12 16.44
C SER A 609 -36.63 -3.70 17.35
N THR A 610 -37.04 -4.57 18.28
CA THR A 610 -36.10 -5.35 19.12
C THR A 610 -35.99 -6.81 18.65
N THR A 611 -36.57 -7.14 17.51
CA THR A 611 -36.63 -8.51 16.98
C THR A 611 -35.36 -8.78 16.11
N ALA A 612 -34.75 -9.96 16.28
CA ALA A 612 -33.69 -10.42 15.39
C ALA A 612 -34.20 -10.53 13.94
N GLY A 613 -33.38 -10.13 12.97
CA GLY A 613 -33.73 -10.05 11.56
C GLY A 613 -34.31 -8.70 11.13
N ALA A 614 -34.57 -7.78 12.04
CA ALA A 614 -35.05 -6.45 11.65
C ALA A 614 -33.96 -5.71 10.89
N ALA A 615 -34.36 -5.00 9.83
CA ALA A 615 -33.44 -4.27 8.97
C ALA A 615 -32.74 -3.12 9.71
N VAL A 616 -31.45 -2.95 9.46
CA VAL A 616 -30.73 -1.72 9.75
C VAL A 616 -31.03 -0.74 8.62
N VAL A 617 -31.46 0.46 8.97
CA VAL A 617 -31.90 1.50 8.04
C VAL A 617 -31.23 2.82 8.32
N GLN A 618 -31.37 3.81 7.44
CA GLN A 618 -31.09 5.21 7.79
C GLN A 618 -32.38 5.97 8.07
N ASN A 619 -32.38 6.81 9.11
CA ASN A 619 -33.58 7.61 9.50
C ASN A 619 -33.20 9.03 9.96
N ALA A 620 -34.20 9.91 9.98
CA ALA A 620 -34.06 11.22 10.61
C ALA A 620 -33.66 11.08 12.09
N ALA A 621 -32.87 12.03 12.58
CA ALA A 621 -32.35 12.01 13.95
C ALA A 621 -33.51 12.01 14.99
N THR A 622 -33.42 11.09 15.93
CA THR A 622 -34.28 11.01 17.11
C THR A 622 -33.45 10.87 18.38
N SER A 623 -34.09 10.94 19.55
CA SER A 623 -33.43 10.59 20.84
C SER A 623 -33.51 9.10 21.16
N GLY A 624 -34.12 8.30 20.28
CA GLY A 624 -34.41 6.87 20.50
C GLY A 624 -33.16 6.01 20.68
N ALA A 625 -33.30 4.95 21.45
CA ALA A 625 -32.21 3.99 21.68
C ALA A 625 -31.88 3.18 20.43
N SER A 626 -32.83 3.04 19.48
CA SER A 626 -32.62 2.35 18.21
C SER A 626 -31.55 3.01 17.29
N GLN A 627 -31.26 4.32 17.51
CA GLN A 627 -30.23 5.08 16.80
C GLN A 627 -28.89 5.15 17.54
N LYS A 628 -28.77 4.48 18.69
CA LYS A 628 -27.56 4.47 19.50
C LYS A 628 -26.89 3.11 19.43
N TRP A 629 -25.58 3.13 19.29
CA TRP A 629 -24.76 1.94 19.09
C TRP A 629 -23.58 1.94 20.05
N THR A 630 -23.35 0.84 20.74
CA THR A 630 -22.09 0.62 21.46
C THR A 630 -21.14 -0.21 20.61
N LEU A 631 -19.85 0.07 20.71
CA LEU A 631 -18.80 -0.65 20.03
C LEU A 631 -18.12 -1.57 21.03
N THR A 632 -18.19 -2.87 20.79
CA THR A 632 -17.49 -3.87 21.60
C THR A 632 -16.33 -4.42 20.81
N ASP A 633 -15.12 -4.34 21.35
CA ASP A 633 -13.92 -4.90 20.72
C ASP A 633 -14.08 -6.42 20.58
N ALA A 634 -13.83 -6.91 19.36
CA ALA A 634 -13.86 -8.32 19.01
C ALA A 634 -12.47 -8.87 18.68
N GLY A 635 -11.41 -8.08 18.91
CA GLY A 635 -10.03 -8.42 18.62
C GLY A 635 -9.66 -8.24 17.14
N GLY A 636 -8.35 -8.05 16.89
CA GLY A 636 -7.82 -7.89 15.53
C GLY A 636 -8.30 -6.63 14.80
N GLY A 637 -8.70 -5.58 15.54
CA GLY A 637 -9.19 -4.32 14.98
C GLY A 637 -10.63 -4.38 14.48
N TYR A 638 -11.39 -5.43 14.86
CA TYR A 638 -12.81 -5.56 14.55
C TYR A 638 -13.69 -5.25 15.76
N PHE A 639 -14.87 -4.73 15.48
CA PHE A 639 -15.86 -4.33 16.48
C PHE A 639 -17.22 -4.97 16.19
N LYS A 640 -17.96 -5.24 17.27
CA LYS A 640 -19.39 -5.51 17.22
C LYS A 640 -20.12 -4.18 17.40
N LEU A 641 -21.02 -3.86 16.47
CA LEU A 641 -21.93 -2.73 16.59
C LEU A 641 -23.19 -3.23 17.28
N VAL A 642 -23.33 -2.93 18.57
CA VAL A 642 -24.47 -3.38 19.39
C VAL A 642 -25.50 -2.25 19.50
N ASN A 643 -26.72 -2.48 19.05
CA ASN A 643 -27.80 -1.51 19.18
C ASN A 643 -28.25 -1.39 20.65
N THR A 644 -28.29 -0.18 21.19
CA THR A 644 -28.60 0.01 22.64
C THR A 644 -30.08 -0.22 22.97
N GLY A 645 -30.97 -0.16 21.99
CA GLY A 645 -32.40 -0.42 22.17
C GLY A 645 -32.76 -1.90 22.22
N SER A 646 -32.08 -2.70 21.41
CA SER A 646 -32.37 -4.14 21.26
C SER A 646 -31.32 -5.05 21.94
N GLY A 647 -30.11 -4.57 22.14
CA GLY A 647 -28.97 -5.40 22.54
C GLY A 647 -28.46 -6.33 21.43
N LEU A 648 -28.98 -6.23 20.21
CA LEU A 648 -28.60 -7.06 19.07
C LEU A 648 -27.48 -6.39 18.24
N LEU A 649 -26.76 -7.22 17.45
CA LEU A 649 -25.60 -6.81 16.65
C LEU A 649 -26.03 -6.49 15.21
N ALA A 650 -25.48 -5.44 14.61
CA ALA A 650 -25.54 -5.25 13.18
C ALA A 650 -24.69 -6.30 12.46
N GLY A 651 -25.28 -7.05 11.55
CA GLY A 651 -24.59 -8.09 10.78
C GLY A 651 -25.19 -8.24 9.38
N VAL A 652 -24.47 -8.95 8.52
CA VAL A 652 -24.95 -9.20 7.14
C VAL A 652 -25.80 -10.46 7.10
N ALA A 653 -27.04 -10.32 6.66
CA ALA A 653 -27.99 -11.42 6.61
C ALA A 653 -27.46 -12.64 5.84
N GLY A 654 -27.60 -13.83 6.47
CA GLY A 654 -27.20 -15.10 5.87
C GLY A 654 -25.72 -15.22 5.56
N SER A 655 -24.86 -14.47 6.26
CA SER A 655 -23.41 -14.41 6.02
C SER A 655 -23.06 -14.15 4.55
N SER A 656 -23.88 -13.41 3.84
CA SER A 656 -23.71 -13.11 2.41
C SER A 656 -22.35 -12.43 2.17
N THR A 657 -21.70 -12.81 1.07
CA THR A 657 -20.50 -12.10 0.56
C THR A 657 -20.79 -11.32 -0.73
N ALA A 658 -22.04 -11.32 -1.19
CA ALA A 658 -22.46 -10.62 -2.41
C ALA A 658 -22.65 -9.11 -2.18
N ASN A 659 -22.55 -8.31 -3.25
CA ASN A 659 -23.06 -6.94 -3.25
C ASN A 659 -24.59 -6.96 -3.05
N GLY A 660 -25.11 -5.97 -2.31
CA GLY A 660 -26.53 -5.91 -1.97
C GLY A 660 -26.95 -6.81 -0.80
N GLY A 661 -25.99 -7.48 -0.13
CA GLY A 661 -26.30 -8.24 1.09
C GLY A 661 -26.90 -7.31 2.15
N ALA A 662 -28.14 -7.62 2.60
CA ALA A 662 -28.87 -6.79 3.55
C ALA A 662 -28.16 -6.76 4.91
N VAL A 663 -28.13 -5.60 5.56
CA VAL A 663 -27.66 -5.47 6.94
C VAL A 663 -28.87 -5.50 7.87
N VAL A 664 -28.82 -6.41 8.84
CA VAL A 664 -29.88 -6.66 9.81
C VAL A 664 -29.32 -6.68 11.23
N GLN A 665 -30.17 -6.53 12.23
CA GLN A 665 -29.75 -6.82 13.59
C GLN A 665 -29.97 -8.31 13.92
N TRP A 666 -29.03 -8.93 14.64
CA TRP A 666 -29.10 -10.33 15.02
C TRP A 666 -28.48 -10.61 16.38
N THR A 667 -28.82 -11.74 17.00
CA THR A 667 -28.15 -12.20 18.22
C THR A 667 -26.68 -12.46 17.96
N ASP A 668 -25.84 -12.25 18.94
CA ASP A 668 -24.41 -12.57 18.85
C ASP A 668 -24.24 -14.09 18.75
N VAL A 669 -23.77 -14.56 17.62
CA VAL A 669 -23.49 -15.99 17.36
C VAL A 669 -22.02 -16.23 17.04
N GLY A 670 -21.16 -15.22 17.21
CA GLY A 670 -19.70 -15.31 17.08
C GLY A 670 -19.20 -15.46 15.63
N VAL A 671 -19.98 -15.07 14.63
CA VAL A 671 -19.63 -15.21 13.21
C VAL A 671 -19.05 -13.91 12.63
N ASN A 672 -18.24 -14.05 11.58
CA ASN A 672 -17.51 -12.92 11.01
C ASN A 672 -18.38 -11.87 10.32
N ASP A 673 -19.60 -12.20 9.90
CA ASP A 673 -20.56 -11.27 9.27
C ASP A 673 -21.13 -10.23 10.25
N GLN A 674 -20.95 -10.45 11.58
CA GLN A 674 -21.31 -9.53 12.65
C GLN A 674 -20.15 -8.63 13.12
N LEU A 675 -18.99 -8.75 12.45
CA LEU A 675 -17.76 -8.03 12.82
C LEU A 675 -17.42 -6.99 11.78
N TRP A 676 -17.12 -5.77 12.24
CA TRP A 676 -16.86 -4.62 11.40
C TRP A 676 -15.53 -3.97 11.76
N LYS A 677 -14.67 -3.73 10.77
CA LYS A 677 -13.49 -2.88 10.94
C LYS A 677 -13.91 -1.43 10.67
N ILE A 678 -13.60 -0.53 11.59
CA ILE A 678 -13.87 0.91 11.46
C ILE A 678 -12.58 1.56 11.01
N VAL A 679 -12.57 2.11 9.79
CA VAL A 679 -11.37 2.69 9.18
C VAL A 679 -11.61 4.15 8.89
N ARG A 680 -10.73 5.03 9.37
CA ARG A 680 -10.77 6.47 9.10
C ARG A 680 -10.39 6.73 7.64
N VAL A 681 -11.10 7.67 7.00
CA VAL A 681 -10.90 7.98 5.56
C VAL A 681 -10.36 9.40 5.36
N ASN A 682 -10.38 10.27 6.40
CA ASN A 682 -9.86 11.65 6.37
C ASN A 682 -9.48 12.12 7.77
#